data_e3e6ea49460ca001b3b2ad7c9e3becfb
#
_entry.id   e3e6ea49460ca001b3b2ad7c9e3becfb
#
_cell.length_a   1.000
_cell.length_b   1.000
_cell.length_c   1.000
_cell.angle_alpha   90.00
_cell.angle_beta   90.00
_cell.angle_gamma   90.00
#
_symmetry.space_group_name_H-M   'P 1'
#
loop_
_entity.id
_entity.type
_entity.pdbx_description
1 polymer ?
#
loop_
_entity_poly.entity_id
_entity_poly.type
_entity_poly.pdbx_seq_one_letter_code
_entity_poly.pdbx_strand_id
1 'polypeptide(L)'
;MRQQIIDQWVKGEELKDLSVHIKRDEAARILVRALNKEEKEATLADYQEKANKLGLFNSLSASETISKQDAVKILNNAKNVKNGVGNNEGVKEISVEDFMKNPGNVGYELSPDGNYITFNAAWENRRNVFVKKMNDDSEPVRVSSSTDRDIYASFWKDDNLLYLKDKGGDENYHIYSTTFNGNEEKDLTPYPNVTVGVLSSLQGVKDEILIMMNKEDAKVFDVYKLNLKTGETTHVAKNPGNITSWIADRDGNVRMAVASDGVVGTVLYRDSEKDEFKPFIEMESGDQVMPLGFTKDNKHILAKSNKGRDKVEVVKYDLEGNEEVIMSNSEVDVAGVLYNSEKDKVLYGAYVTDKTHYQFFDEDFEKLFRKIQNKLGVRESELVINDYNKEMTKFIVSVSSDTVFGKYYYYDSTTDEITELATLGSWLNPEELAEMHPISYKSRDGLTINGYLTLPKNKEAKNLPLIVNPHGGPWARDMWGFNPEVQLLANRGYAVLQMNFRSSTGYGKEFLEAGNKQWGLKIQDDITDGVQWVIDQGIADPKRIGIYGASFGGYATLAGITYTPDLYAAAVDYVGISNIFTLLNTIPPYWETARKQYYERIGHPENDKELLTAASPVFHADKIKTPLFVAQGANDPRVNKAESDQIVEALRARGVDVECMVKDNEGHVFQNEENRIEFYNTMLKFLDSHLKK
;
A
#
# COMPACT_ATOMS: atom_id res chain seq x y z
N MET A 1 33.14 25.18 -21.13
CA MET A 1 31.96 24.29 -21.01
C MET A 1 30.97 24.79 -19.95
N ARG A 2 31.35 24.92 -18.66
CA ARG A 2 30.46 25.41 -17.57
C ARG A 2 29.89 26.80 -17.83
N GLN A 3 30.69 27.75 -18.25
CA GLN A 3 30.25 29.10 -18.58
C GLN A 3 29.32 29.12 -19.83
N GLN A 4 29.59 28.26 -20.82
CA GLN A 4 28.72 28.12 -21.99
C GLN A 4 27.33 27.59 -21.66
N ILE A 5 27.22 26.64 -20.71
CA ILE A 5 25.92 26.10 -20.23
C ILE A 5 25.12 27.23 -19.57
N ILE A 6 25.78 28.04 -18.73
CA ILE A 6 25.14 29.20 -18.06
C ILE A 6 24.71 30.25 -19.12
N ASP A 7 25.56 30.55 -20.09
CA ASP A 7 25.29 31.54 -21.12
C ASP A 7 24.14 31.08 -22.05
N GLN A 8 24.07 29.78 -22.41
CA GLN A 8 22.97 29.22 -23.19
C GLN A 8 21.67 29.28 -22.41
N TRP A 9 21.70 28.90 -21.12
CA TRP A 9 20.51 28.95 -20.27
C TRP A 9 20.00 30.38 -20.06
N VAL A 10 20.90 31.32 -19.83
CA VAL A 10 20.55 32.77 -19.66
C VAL A 10 19.92 33.32 -20.94
N LYS A 11 20.29 32.80 -22.11
CA LYS A 11 19.71 33.15 -23.41
C LYS A 11 18.40 32.40 -23.75
N GLY A 12 17.99 31.44 -22.93
CA GLY A 12 16.79 30.62 -23.17
C GLY A 12 16.95 29.52 -24.24
N GLU A 13 18.21 29.14 -24.56
CA GLU A 13 18.51 28.07 -25.51
C GLU A 13 18.37 26.68 -24.87
N GLU A 14 17.89 25.67 -25.63
CA GLU A 14 17.80 24.29 -25.18
C GLU A 14 19.20 23.68 -24.94
N LEU A 15 19.39 23.06 -23.78
CA LEU A 15 20.62 22.36 -23.42
C LEU A 15 20.69 20.99 -24.10
N LYS A 16 21.49 20.88 -25.16
CA LYS A 16 21.58 19.64 -25.96
C LYS A 16 22.51 18.57 -25.39
N ASP A 17 23.42 18.88 -24.48
CA ASP A 17 24.35 17.90 -23.89
C ASP A 17 24.80 18.29 -22.47
N LEU A 18 24.40 17.51 -21.47
CA LEU A 18 24.76 17.63 -20.07
C LEU A 18 25.49 16.36 -19.59
N SER A 19 26.69 16.12 -20.12
CA SER A 19 27.51 14.97 -19.73
C SER A 19 28.33 15.20 -18.45
N VAL A 20 28.16 16.32 -17.74
CA VAL A 20 29.01 16.73 -16.61
C VAL A 20 28.28 16.55 -15.27
N HIS A 21 28.90 15.82 -14.35
CA HIS A 21 28.50 15.76 -12.95
C HIS A 21 29.05 16.99 -12.21
N ILE A 22 28.18 17.79 -11.60
CA ILE A 22 28.52 18.97 -10.81
C ILE A 22 28.21 18.69 -9.34
N LYS A 23 29.09 19.04 -8.42
CA LYS A 23 28.81 18.95 -6.99
C LYS A 23 27.69 19.92 -6.60
N ARG A 24 26.89 19.53 -5.62
CA ARG A 24 25.70 20.28 -5.18
C ARG A 24 26.02 21.72 -4.69
N ASP A 25 27.10 21.89 -3.95
CA ASP A 25 27.57 23.17 -3.46
C ASP A 25 28.05 24.09 -4.59
N GLU A 26 28.72 23.53 -5.60
CA GLU A 26 29.16 24.28 -6.80
C GLU A 26 27.94 24.70 -7.65
N ALA A 27 26.93 23.83 -7.79
CA ALA A 27 25.68 24.17 -8.45
C ALA A 27 24.93 25.30 -7.71
N ALA A 28 24.86 25.26 -6.39
CA ALA A 28 24.28 26.32 -5.57
C ALA A 28 24.93 27.68 -5.84
N ARG A 29 26.27 27.71 -5.84
CA ARG A 29 27.03 28.93 -6.12
C ARG A 29 26.75 29.50 -7.51
N ILE A 30 26.76 28.64 -8.52
CA ILE A 30 26.50 29.04 -9.91
C ILE A 30 25.10 29.61 -10.07
N LEU A 31 24.09 28.93 -9.53
CA LEU A 31 22.69 29.32 -9.65
C LEU A 31 22.34 30.59 -8.90
N VAL A 32 22.84 30.77 -7.66
CA VAL A 32 22.63 32.00 -6.90
C VAL A 32 23.30 33.21 -7.58
N ARG A 33 24.48 33.04 -8.18
CA ARG A 33 25.14 34.07 -8.99
C ARG A 33 24.35 34.41 -10.25
N ALA A 34 23.89 33.40 -10.98
CA ALA A 34 23.07 33.60 -12.20
C ALA A 34 21.77 34.35 -11.93
N LEU A 35 21.22 34.21 -10.71
CA LEU A 35 20.02 34.92 -10.28
C LEU A 35 20.30 36.32 -9.74
N ASN A 36 21.57 36.79 -9.76
CA ASN A 36 22.00 38.06 -9.16
C ASN A 36 21.61 38.21 -7.70
N LYS A 37 21.64 37.12 -6.94
CA LYS A 37 21.34 37.07 -5.50
C LYS A 37 22.62 36.91 -4.65
N GLU A 38 23.76 37.19 -5.23
CA GLU A 38 25.08 37.05 -4.58
C GLU A 38 25.34 38.11 -3.51
N GLU A 39 25.92 37.69 -2.39
CA GLU A 39 26.47 38.56 -1.34
C GLU A 39 27.99 38.59 -1.47
N LYS A 40 28.61 39.76 -1.25
CA LYS A 40 30.02 40.00 -1.60
C LYS A 40 31.05 39.16 -0.85
N GLU A 41 30.71 38.52 0.28
CA GLU A 41 31.64 37.74 1.14
C GLU A 41 31.10 36.38 1.54
N ALA A 42 30.19 35.79 0.73
CA ALA A 42 29.52 34.51 1.06
C ALA A 42 30.44 33.29 0.87
N THR A 43 30.41 32.37 1.84
CA THR A 43 31.03 31.04 1.75
C THR A 43 30.23 30.09 0.89
N LEU A 44 30.77 28.90 0.55
CA LEU A 44 30.02 27.85 -0.16
C LEU A 44 28.78 27.35 0.62
N ALA A 45 28.89 27.29 1.95
CA ALA A 45 27.78 26.98 2.84
C ALA A 45 26.64 27.99 2.77
N ASP A 46 26.99 29.30 2.71
CA ASP A 46 26.01 30.39 2.56
C ASP A 46 25.28 30.33 1.22
N TYR A 47 25.98 29.97 0.15
CA TYR A 47 25.34 29.73 -1.17
C TYR A 47 24.40 28.55 -1.16
N GLN A 48 24.75 27.48 -0.47
CA GLN A 48 23.90 26.29 -0.34
C GLN A 48 22.64 26.59 0.48
N GLU A 49 22.80 27.30 1.62
CA GLU A 49 21.67 27.76 2.44
C GLU A 49 20.75 28.69 1.66
N LYS A 50 21.31 29.65 0.91
CA LYS A 50 20.53 30.55 0.09
C LYS A 50 19.83 29.88 -1.08
N ALA A 51 20.47 28.91 -1.72
CA ALA A 51 19.86 28.10 -2.77
C ALA A 51 18.70 27.26 -2.23
N ASN A 52 18.84 26.69 -1.02
CA ASN A 52 17.75 25.97 -0.34
C ASN A 52 16.58 26.90 0.01
N LYS A 53 16.87 28.12 0.56
CA LYS A 53 15.84 29.11 0.84
C LYS A 53 15.10 29.61 -0.41
N LEU A 54 15.75 29.59 -1.57
CA LEU A 54 15.16 29.94 -2.86
C LEU A 54 14.44 28.72 -3.50
N GLY A 55 14.41 27.56 -2.84
CA GLY A 55 13.79 26.36 -3.34
C GLY A 55 14.49 25.73 -4.55
N LEU A 56 15.76 26.10 -4.83
CA LEU A 56 16.47 25.64 -6.03
C LEU A 56 16.83 24.16 -5.98
N PHE A 57 16.88 23.56 -4.78
CA PHE A 57 17.17 22.15 -4.55
C PHE A 57 15.98 21.37 -4.03
N ASN A 58 14.79 21.94 -4.07
CA ASN A 58 13.58 21.20 -3.72
C ASN A 58 13.47 19.95 -4.61
N SER A 59 13.10 18.83 -4.04
CA SER A 59 13.00 17.54 -4.71
C SER A 59 14.32 16.85 -5.14
N LEU A 60 15.47 17.25 -4.63
CA LEU A 60 16.74 16.58 -4.90
C LEU A 60 17.14 15.60 -3.81
N SER A 61 17.73 14.45 -4.22
CA SER A 61 18.36 13.51 -3.28
C SER A 61 19.55 14.15 -2.56
N ALA A 62 19.88 13.65 -1.36
CA ALA A 62 21.02 14.12 -0.55
C ALA A 62 22.42 13.79 -1.13
N SER A 63 22.51 13.31 -2.38
CA SER A 63 23.74 12.91 -3.06
C SER A 63 24.68 14.13 -3.25
N GLU A 64 25.98 13.90 -3.10
CA GLU A 64 27.00 14.91 -3.32
C GLU A 64 27.13 15.36 -4.79
N THR A 65 26.56 14.58 -5.72
CA THR A 65 26.59 14.87 -7.17
C THR A 65 25.16 14.98 -7.71
N ILE A 66 24.98 15.89 -8.67
CA ILE A 66 23.68 16.20 -9.28
C ILE A 66 23.54 15.41 -10.60
N SER A 67 22.46 14.66 -10.73
CA SER A 67 22.11 13.98 -11.97
C SER A 67 21.66 14.97 -13.07
N LYS A 68 21.64 14.52 -14.33
CA LYS A 68 21.12 15.30 -15.46
C LYS A 68 19.68 15.77 -15.24
N GLN A 69 18.83 14.92 -14.68
CA GLN A 69 17.43 15.23 -14.37
C GLN A 69 17.31 16.26 -13.23
N ASP A 70 18.14 16.12 -12.19
CA ASP A 70 18.17 17.06 -11.10
C ASP A 70 18.68 18.44 -11.57
N ALA A 71 19.65 18.47 -12.48
CA ALA A 71 20.11 19.72 -13.09
C ALA A 71 18.99 20.46 -13.84
N VAL A 72 18.12 19.73 -14.58
CA VAL A 72 16.96 20.30 -15.25
C VAL A 72 15.95 20.87 -14.26
N LYS A 73 15.66 20.14 -13.17
CA LYS A 73 14.76 20.63 -12.10
C LYS A 73 15.31 21.91 -11.45
N ILE A 74 16.61 21.96 -11.14
CA ILE A 74 17.26 23.14 -10.57
C ILE A 74 17.16 24.34 -11.54
N LEU A 75 17.39 24.11 -12.84
CA LEU A 75 17.29 25.16 -13.83
C LEU A 75 15.86 25.70 -13.99
N ASN A 76 14.85 24.82 -13.90
CA ASN A 76 13.44 25.24 -13.93
C ASN A 76 13.09 26.05 -12.67
N ASN A 77 13.51 25.60 -11.49
CA ASN A 77 13.33 26.35 -10.24
C ASN A 77 14.01 27.73 -10.31
N ALA A 78 15.24 27.79 -10.80
CA ALA A 78 15.97 29.03 -10.99
C ALA A 78 15.28 29.96 -11.99
N LYS A 79 14.73 29.45 -13.09
CA LYS A 79 13.95 30.21 -14.08
C LYS A 79 12.70 30.83 -13.43
N ASN A 80 11.99 30.06 -12.62
CA ASN A 80 10.81 30.52 -11.88
C ASN A 80 11.18 31.67 -10.90
N VAL A 81 12.26 31.52 -10.15
CA VAL A 81 12.76 32.56 -9.24
C VAL A 81 13.16 33.82 -10.01
N LYS A 82 13.86 33.70 -11.17
CA LYS A 82 14.30 34.84 -12.01
C LYS A 82 13.12 35.60 -12.63
N ASN A 83 12.09 34.89 -13.02
CA ASN A 83 10.92 35.51 -13.68
C ASN A 83 9.97 36.19 -12.67
N GLY A 84 10.31 36.23 -11.39
CA GLY A 84 9.46 36.82 -10.37
C GLY A 84 8.16 36.01 -10.16
N VAL A 85 8.15 34.77 -10.62
CA VAL A 85 7.09 33.78 -10.38
C VAL A 85 7.30 33.25 -8.95
N GLY A 86 7.19 34.14 -7.99
CA GLY A 86 6.62 33.80 -6.69
C GLY A 86 5.14 33.62 -7.00
N ASN A 87 4.75 32.37 -7.22
CA ASN A 87 3.39 32.06 -7.62
C ASN A 87 2.41 32.47 -6.54
N ASN A 88 1.80 33.64 -6.71
CA ASN A 88 0.49 33.96 -6.17
C ASN A 88 -0.64 33.50 -7.11
N GLU A 89 -0.36 32.70 -8.12
CA GLU A 89 -1.40 31.92 -8.78
C GLU A 89 -1.73 30.76 -7.86
N GLY A 90 -2.91 30.79 -7.28
CA GLY A 90 -3.43 29.75 -6.42
C GLY A 90 -3.33 28.40 -7.14
N VAL A 91 -2.92 27.36 -6.42
CA VAL A 91 -2.94 26.00 -6.97
C VAL A 91 -4.32 25.77 -7.55
N LYS A 92 -4.39 25.29 -8.81
CA LYS A 92 -5.64 24.92 -9.44
C LYS A 92 -6.35 23.91 -8.54
N GLU A 93 -7.57 24.21 -8.17
CA GLU A 93 -8.40 23.26 -7.44
C GLU A 93 -8.81 22.12 -8.37
N ILE A 94 -8.25 20.95 -8.14
CA ILE A 94 -8.58 19.72 -8.89
C ILE A 94 -9.84 19.13 -8.25
N SER A 95 -10.80 18.70 -9.05
CA SER A 95 -12.06 18.17 -8.52
C SER A 95 -11.88 16.92 -7.66
N VAL A 96 -12.80 16.67 -6.71
CA VAL A 96 -12.82 15.41 -5.96
C VAL A 96 -12.96 14.22 -6.91
N GLU A 97 -13.81 14.36 -7.92
CA GLU A 97 -13.99 13.35 -8.96
C GLU A 97 -12.66 12.98 -9.64
N ASP A 98 -11.84 13.97 -10.00
CA ASP A 98 -10.55 13.72 -10.68
C ASP A 98 -9.53 12.99 -9.79
N PHE A 99 -9.61 13.13 -8.48
CA PHE A 99 -8.79 12.33 -7.56
C PHE A 99 -9.36 10.95 -7.30
N MET A 100 -10.70 10.80 -7.26
CA MET A 100 -11.38 9.61 -6.75
C MET A 100 -11.98 8.69 -7.81
N LYS A 101 -12.14 9.16 -9.04
CA LYS A 101 -12.60 8.31 -10.14
C LYS A 101 -11.57 7.23 -10.47
N ASN A 102 -12.01 6.17 -11.08
CA ASN A 102 -11.14 5.09 -11.52
C ASN A 102 -10.00 5.62 -12.40
N PRO A 103 -8.74 5.29 -12.08
CA PRO A 103 -7.57 6.01 -12.65
C PRO A 103 -7.26 5.66 -14.10
N GLY A 104 -8.03 4.78 -14.73
CA GLY A 104 -7.80 4.25 -16.07
C GLY A 104 -7.58 2.73 -16.03
N ASN A 105 -6.90 2.23 -17.04
CA ASN A 105 -6.63 0.79 -17.17
C ASN A 105 -5.52 0.36 -16.20
N VAL A 106 -5.78 -0.66 -15.40
CA VAL A 106 -4.88 -1.16 -14.33
C VAL A 106 -4.74 -2.68 -14.40
N GLY A 107 -3.80 -3.23 -13.63
CA GLY A 107 -3.67 -4.68 -13.44
C GLY A 107 -3.27 -5.39 -14.73
N TYR A 108 -2.26 -4.86 -15.41
CA TYR A 108 -1.73 -5.49 -16.62
C TYR A 108 -0.96 -6.77 -16.29
N GLU A 109 -1.30 -7.86 -16.98
CA GLU A 109 -0.62 -9.16 -16.88
C GLU A 109 -0.40 -9.75 -18.28
N LEU A 110 0.70 -10.48 -18.45
CA LEU A 110 1.02 -11.21 -19.67
C LEU A 110 0.42 -12.60 -19.64
N SER A 111 -0.04 -13.07 -20.80
CA SER A 111 -0.24 -14.51 -20.98
C SER A 111 1.11 -15.24 -20.85
N PRO A 112 1.11 -16.51 -20.45
CA PRO A 112 2.35 -17.28 -20.27
C PRO A 112 3.28 -17.26 -21.49
N ASP A 113 2.73 -17.24 -22.69
CA ASP A 113 3.47 -17.14 -23.97
C ASP A 113 3.82 -15.69 -24.36
N GLY A 114 3.32 -14.69 -23.61
CA GLY A 114 3.51 -13.27 -23.88
C GLY A 114 2.85 -12.74 -25.16
N ASN A 115 1.87 -13.44 -25.71
CA ASN A 115 1.15 -13.02 -26.92
C ASN A 115 -0.09 -12.18 -26.62
N TYR A 116 -0.58 -12.23 -25.39
CA TYR A 116 -1.72 -11.44 -24.92
C TYR A 116 -1.39 -10.71 -23.63
N ILE A 117 -2.09 -9.60 -23.41
CA ILE A 117 -2.14 -8.91 -22.13
C ILE A 117 -3.59 -8.85 -21.66
N THR A 118 -3.77 -8.97 -20.35
CA THR A 118 -5.02 -8.60 -19.67
C THR A 118 -4.85 -7.30 -18.94
N PHE A 119 -5.96 -6.61 -18.73
CA PHE A 119 -6.03 -5.43 -17.87
C PHE A 119 -7.48 -5.20 -17.42
N ASN A 120 -7.65 -4.42 -16.38
CA ASN A 120 -8.96 -4.02 -15.88
C ASN A 120 -9.27 -2.60 -16.32
N ALA A 121 -10.42 -2.42 -16.94
CA ALA A 121 -10.93 -1.12 -17.42
C ALA A 121 -12.41 -0.93 -17.06
N ALA A 122 -12.85 0.30 -17.06
CA ALA A 122 -14.24 0.65 -16.76
C ALA A 122 -15.19 0.19 -17.85
N TRP A 123 -16.28 -0.45 -17.45
CA TRP A 123 -17.46 -0.74 -18.26
C TRP A 123 -18.69 -0.68 -17.35
N GLU A 124 -19.71 0.12 -17.77
CA GLU A 124 -20.92 0.38 -16.98
C GLU A 124 -20.64 0.74 -15.52
N ASN A 125 -19.70 1.66 -15.31
CA ASN A 125 -19.24 2.14 -14.01
C ASN A 125 -18.60 1.09 -13.08
N ARG A 126 -18.21 -0.07 -13.62
CA ARG A 126 -17.47 -1.10 -12.89
C ARG A 126 -16.22 -1.52 -13.66
N ARG A 127 -15.17 -1.87 -12.93
CA ARG A 127 -13.98 -2.45 -13.55
C ARG A 127 -14.25 -3.86 -14.01
N ASN A 128 -13.95 -4.11 -15.26
CA ASN A 128 -14.08 -5.39 -15.91
C ASN A 128 -12.76 -5.79 -16.57
N VAL A 129 -12.59 -7.08 -16.83
CA VAL A 129 -11.39 -7.63 -17.45
C VAL A 129 -11.48 -7.52 -18.95
N PHE A 130 -10.40 -7.03 -19.55
CA PHE A 130 -10.18 -6.93 -20.99
C PHE A 130 -8.94 -7.72 -21.39
N VAL A 131 -8.95 -8.24 -22.59
CA VAL A 131 -7.82 -8.94 -23.23
C VAL A 131 -7.44 -8.22 -24.51
N LYS A 132 -6.15 -8.01 -24.72
CA LYS A 132 -5.61 -7.48 -25.98
C LYS A 132 -4.50 -8.40 -26.48
N LYS A 133 -4.53 -8.71 -27.78
CA LYS A 133 -3.43 -9.39 -28.45
C LYS A 133 -2.27 -8.42 -28.66
N MET A 134 -1.08 -8.87 -28.34
CA MET A 134 0.14 -8.09 -28.58
C MET A 134 0.54 -8.11 -30.05
N ASN A 135 1.20 -7.02 -30.49
CA ASN A 135 1.63 -6.86 -31.90
C ASN A 135 0.49 -6.99 -32.92
N ASP A 136 -0.71 -6.58 -32.53
CA ASP A 136 -1.91 -6.60 -33.32
C ASP A 136 -2.66 -5.27 -33.12
N ASP A 137 -3.15 -4.65 -34.19
CA ASP A 137 -3.90 -3.40 -34.12
C ASP A 137 -5.38 -3.59 -33.73
N SER A 138 -5.77 -4.82 -33.36
CA SER A 138 -7.13 -5.12 -32.90
C SER A 138 -7.46 -4.41 -31.59
N GLU A 139 -8.73 -4.01 -31.46
CA GLU A 139 -9.23 -3.43 -30.22
C GLU A 139 -9.27 -4.47 -29.08
N PRO A 140 -9.08 -4.06 -27.84
CA PRO A 140 -9.24 -4.94 -26.69
C PRO A 140 -10.65 -5.54 -26.59
N VAL A 141 -10.75 -6.81 -26.23
CA VAL A 141 -12.02 -7.52 -26.04
C VAL A 141 -12.34 -7.56 -24.55
N ARG A 142 -13.53 -7.09 -24.15
CA ARG A 142 -14.03 -7.25 -22.79
C ARG A 142 -14.47 -8.71 -22.58
N VAL A 143 -13.98 -9.33 -21.51
CA VAL A 143 -14.18 -10.76 -21.24
C VAL A 143 -14.89 -11.07 -19.93
N SER A 144 -15.30 -10.03 -19.20
CA SER A 144 -16.16 -10.14 -18.02
C SER A 144 -17.31 -9.13 -18.08
N SER A 145 -18.37 -9.35 -17.28
CA SER A 145 -19.62 -8.56 -17.38
C SER A 145 -20.15 -8.12 -16.01
N SER A 146 -19.27 -7.75 -15.08
CA SER A 146 -19.67 -7.29 -13.76
C SER A 146 -20.31 -5.89 -13.82
N THR A 147 -21.50 -5.74 -13.22
CA THR A 147 -22.24 -4.50 -13.10
C THR A 147 -22.47 -4.05 -11.65
N ASP A 148 -22.19 -4.94 -10.70
CA ASP A 148 -22.42 -4.71 -9.26
C ASP A 148 -21.13 -4.45 -8.48
N ARG A 149 -20.01 -5.09 -8.88
CA ARG A 149 -18.71 -5.00 -8.20
C ARG A 149 -17.56 -4.82 -9.18
N ASP A 150 -16.54 -4.11 -8.74
CA ASP A 150 -15.27 -4.02 -9.46
C ASP A 150 -14.54 -5.36 -9.41
N ILE A 151 -13.92 -5.75 -10.53
CA ILE A 151 -12.97 -6.85 -10.58
C ILE A 151 -11.58 -6.27 -10.44
N TYR A 152 -10.83 -6.71 -9.41
CA TYR A 152 -9.51 -6.17 -9.09
C TYR A 152 -8.35 -7.05 -9.52
N ALA A 153 -8.58 -8.36 -9.62
CA ALA A 153 -7.54 -9.33 -9.94
C ALA A 153 -8.02 -10.33 -10.97
N SER A 154 -7.23 -10.54 -11.99
CA SER A 154 -7.35 -11.63 -12.95
C SER A 154 -6.00 -12.32 -13.09
N PHE A 155 -5.98 -13.56 -13.53
CA PHE A 155 -4.75 -14.31 -13.75
C PHE A 155 -4.92 -15.37 -14.82
N TRP A 156 -3.82 -15.69 -15.49
CA TRP A 156 -3.78 -16.70 -16.53
C TRP A 156 -3.54 -18.09 -15.96
N LYS A 157 -4.26 -19.06 -16.49
CA LYS A 157 -3.97 -20.50 -16.32
C LYS A 157 -4.13 -21.19 -17.66
N ASP A 158 -3.00 -21.56 -18.25
CA ASP A 158 -2.95 -22.07 -19.62
C ASP A 158 -3.67 -21.08 -20.59
N ASP A 159 -4.68 -21.55 -21.31
CA ASP A 159 -5.51 -20.73 -22.19
C ASP A 159 -6.74 -20.13 -21.47
N ASN A 160 -6.91 -20.36 -20.16
CA ASN A 160 -8.02 -19.85 -19.39
C ASN A 160 -7.65 -18.54 -18.70
N LEU A 161 -8.59 -17.62 -18.68
CA LEU A 161 -8.51 -16.41 -17.88
C LEU A 161 -9.46 -16.54 -16.70
N LEU A 162 -8.91 -16.36 -15.49
CA LEU A 162 -9.62 -16.49 -14.23
C LEU A 162 -9.65 -15.15 -13.52
N TYR A 163 -10.72 -14.91 -12.75
CA TYR A 163 -10.80 -13.72 -11.89
C TYR A 163 -11.64 -13.99 -10.64
N LEU A 164 -11.47 -13.15 -9.64
CA LEU A 164 -12.19 -13.21 -8.37
C LEU A 164 -13.19 -12.06 -8.28
N LYS A 165 -14.41 -12.37 -7.80
CA LYS A 165 -15.46 -11.38 -7.55
C LYS A 165 -16.28 -11.78 -6.34
N ASP A 166 -16.62 -10.80 -5.48
CA ASP A 166 -17.58 -10.91 -4.39
C ASP A 166 -18.94 -10.33 -4.79
N LYS A 167 -19.90 -10.36 -3.89
CA LYS A 167 -21.23 -9.79 -4.09
C LYS A 167 -21.55 -8.78 -3.00
N GLY A 168 -21.86 -7.55 -3.40
CA GLY A 168 -22.31 -6.50 -2.48
C GLY A 168 -21.32 -6.08 -1.40
N GLY A 169 -20.04 -6.50 -1.50
CA GLY A 169 -19.02 -6.20 -0.51
C GLY A 169 -18.95 -7.19 0.66
N ASP A 170 -19.52 -8.38 0.51
CA ASP A 170 -19.57 -9.42 1.56
C ASP A 170 -18.25 -10.21 1.72
N GLU A 171 -17.26 -9.96 0.84
CA GLU A 171 -15.96 -10.64 0.79
C GLU A 171 -16.05 -12.18 0.60
N ASN A 172 -17.20 -12.69 0.20
CA ASN A 172 -17.31 -14.08 -0.25
C ASN A 172 -16.92 -14.17 -1.72
N TYR A 173 -15.62 -14.26 -1.97
CA TYR A 173 -15.07 -14.29 -3.32
C TYR A 173 -15.27 -15.63 -3.99
N HIS A 174 -15.78 -15.62 -5.23
CA HIS A 174 -15.86 -16.77 -6.11
C HIS A 174 -14.84 -16.65 -7.24
N ILE A 175 -14.41 -17.80 -7.78
CA ILE A 175 -13.58 -17.89 -8.98
C ILE A 175 -14.48 -17.97 -10.21
N TYR A 176 -14.28 -17.04 -11.11
CA TYR A 176 -14.90 -17.03 -12.43
C TYR A 176 -13.87 -17.40 -13.49
N SER A 177 -14.30 -18.08 -14.54
CA SER A 177 -13.51 -18.31 -15.75
C SER A 177 -14.17 -17.66 -16.94
N THR A 178 -13.35 -17.25 -17.91
CA THR A 178 -13.78 -16.72 -19.17
C THR A 178 -12.79 -17.10 -20.29
N THR A 179 -13.22 -16.92 -21.52
CA THR A 179 -12.39 -17.14 -22.71
C THR A 179 -11.94 -15.80 -23.31
N PHE A 180 -10.97 -15.83 -24.21
CA PHE A 180 -10.43 -14.62 -24.88
C PHE A 180 -11.47 -13.78 -25.61
N ASN A 181 -12.60 -14.38 -25.99
CA ASN A 181 -13.68 -13.69 -26.71
C ASN A 181 -14.86 -13.27 -25.81
N GLY A 182 -14.78 -13.57 -24.49
CA GLY A 182 -15.80 -13.20 -23.52
C GLY A 182 -17.12 -13.94 -23.62
N ASN A 183 -17.20 -15.03 -24.40
CA ASN A 183 -18.46 -15.70 -24.69
C ASN A 183 -18.89 -16.78 -23.64
N GLU A 184 -18.01 -17.09 -22.70
CA GLU A 184 -18.23 -18.21 -21.75
C GLU A 184 -17.82 -17.82 -20.32
N GLU A 185 -18.43 -16.76 -19.81
CA GLU A 185 -18.25 -16.40 -18.40
C GLU A 185 -18.96 -17.43 -17.50
N LYS A 186 -18.23 -18.07 -16.58
CA LYS A 186 -18.76 -19.13 -15.71
C LYS A 186 -18.24 -18.95 -14.28
N ASP A 187 -19.14 -18.98 -13.30
CA ASP A 187 -18.80 -19.16 -11.89
C ASP A 187 -18.38 -20.62 -11.66
N LEU A 188 -17.12 -20.86 -11.30
CA LEU A 188 -16.58 -22.19 -11.05
C LEU A 188 -16.76 -22.64 -9.60
N THR A 189 -17.11 -21.73 -8.70
CA THR A 189 -17.27 -21.99 -7.27
C THR A 189 -18.58 -21.41 -6.72
N PRO A 190 -19.75 -21.81 -7.28
CA PRO A 190 -21.04 -21.20 -6.96
C PRO A 190 -21.60 -21.69 -5.61
N TYR A 191 -20.82 -21.52 -4.54
CA TYR A 191 -21.19 -21.93 -3.19
C TYR A 191 -21.60 -20.72 -2.36
N PRO A 192 -22.84 -20.62 -1.86
CA PRO A 192 -23.29 -19.47 -1.08
C PRO A 192 -22.54 -19.38 0.25
N ASN A 193 -22.19 -18.15 0.63
CA ASN A 193 -21.46 -17.82 1.87
C ASN A 193 -20.08 -18.52 2.00
N VAL A 194 -19.47 -18.86 0.89
CA VAL A 194 -18.12 -19.46 0.83
C VAL A 194 -17.18 -18.46 0.19
N THR A 195 -16.04 -18.24 0.82
CA THR A 195 -14.96 -17.51 0.20
C THR A 195 -13.90 -18.46 -0.35
N VAL A 196 -13.37 -18.12 -1.50
CA VAL A 196 -12.38 -18.93 -2.22
C VAL A 196 -11.09 -18.13 -2.39
N GLY A 197 -9.97 -18.79 -2.18
CA GLY A 197 -8.64 -18.26 -2.50
C GLY A 197 -7.90 -19.23 -3.42
N VAL A 198 -7.01 -18.70 -4.26
CA VAL A 198 -6.12 -19.52 -5.09
C VAL A 198 -4.88 -19.88 -4.28
N LEU A 199 -4.59 -21.17 -4.16
CA LEU A 199 -3.40 -21.68 -3.48
C LEU A 199 -2.23 -21.84 -4.46
N SER A 200 -2.47 -22.42 -5.61
CA SER A 200 -1.46 -22.64 -6.64
C SER A 200 -2.10 -22.78 -8.01
N SER A 201 -1.48 -22.13 -9.00
CA SER A 201 -1.88 -22.28 -10.40
C SER A 201 -1.46 -23.61 -11.02
N LEU A 202 -0.75 -24.50 -10.31
CA LEU A 202 -0.27 -25.80 -10.78
C LEU A 202 0.41 -25.71 -12.15
N GLN A 203 1.56 -25.02 -12.20
CA GLN A 203 2.35 -24.95 -13.44
C GLN A 203 2.71 -26.37 -13.91
N GLY A 204 2.39 -26.68 -15.17
CA GLY A 204 2.64 -28.02 -15.74
C GLY A 204 1.48 -29.02 -15.66
N VAL A 205 0.43 -28.72 -14.90
CA VAL A 205 -0.83 -29.52 -14.89
C VAL A 205 -1.90 -28.73 -15.64
N LYS A 206 -2.39 -29.28 -16.75
CA LYS A 206 -3.35 -28.58 -17.60
C LYS A 206 -4.75 -28.56 -16.98
N ASP A 207 -5.44 -27.43 -17.14
CA ASP A 207 -6.84 -27.22 -16.78
C ASP A 207 -7.20 -27.48 -15.29
N GLU A 208 -6.22 -27.46 -14.39
CA GLU A 208 -6.43 -27.63 -12.95
C GLU A 208 -5.67 -26.59 -12.14
N ILE A 209 -6.25 -26.16 -11.01
CA ILE A 209 -5.62 -25.33 -9.99
C ILE A 209 -5.92 -25.86 -8.59
N LEU A 210 -5.09 -25.49 -7.62
CA LEU A 210 -5.40 -25.68 -6.21
C LEU A 210 -6.04 -24.42 -5.64
N ILE A 211 -7.14 -24.60 -4.94
CA ILE A 211 -7.89 -23.53 -4.27
C ILE A 211 -8.08 -23.86 -2.80
N MET A 212 -8.36 -22.84 -2.02
CA MET A 212 -8.77 -22.95 -0.63
C MET A 212 -10.21 -22.47 -0.50
N MET A 213 -11.03 -23.21 0.23
CA MET A 213 -12.43 -22.82 0.50
C MET A 213 -12.82 -23.10 1.95
N ASN A 214 -13.62 -22.21 2.53
CA ASN A 214 -14.25 -22.43 3.83
C ASN A 214 -15.64 -23.06 3.71
N LYS A 215 -15.79 -24.00 2.77
CA LYS A 215 -17.06 -24.64 2.39
C LYS A 215 -17.62 -25.56 3.47
N GLU A 216 -16.77 -26.37 4.10
CA GLU A 216 -17.19 -27.36 5.10
C GLU A 216 -17.32 -26.75 6.49
N ASP A 217 -16.47 -25.77 6.81
CA ASP A 217 -16.50 -25.00 8.05
C ASP A 217 -16.13 -23.54 7.73
N ALA A 218 -17.04 -22.62 8.01
CA ALA A 218 -16.87 -21.18 7.75
C ALA A 218 -15.63 -20.55 8.42
N LYS A 219 -15.05 -21.21 9.41
CA LYS A 219 -13.92 -20.74 10.20
C LYS A 219 -12.55 -21.08 9.61
N VAL A 220 -12.47 -22.09 8.75
CA VAL A 220 -11.21 -22.64 8.26
C VAL A 220 -11.28 -22.97 6.78
N PHE A 221 -10.12 -23.01 6.15
CA PHE A 221 -10.00 -23.27 4.73
C PHE A 221 -9.40 -24.66 4.48
N ASP A 222 -10.16 -25.50 3.81
CA ASP A 222 -9.68 -26.77 3.25
C ASP A 222 -9.09 -26.54 1.86
N VAL A 223 -8.24 -27.45 1.39
CA VAL A 223 -7.67 -27.40 0.04
C VAL A 223 -8.46 -28.31 -0.90
N TYR A 224 -8.76 -27.77 -2.06
CA TYR A 224 -9.42 -28.48 -3.16
C TYR A 224 -8.63 -28.31 -4.46
N LYS A 225 -8.70 -29.33 -5.30
CA LYS A 225 -8.31 -29.25 -6.70
C LYS A 225 -9.55 -28.87 -7.50
N LEU A 226 -9.48 -27.80 -8.27
CA LEU A 226 -10.56 -27.33 -9.14
C LEU A 226 -10.22 -27.64 -10.59
N ASN A 227 -11.10 -28.37 -11.27
CA ASN A 227 -11.03 -28.57 -12.71
C ASN A 227 -11.71 -27.38 -13.43
N LEU A 228 -10.97 -26.66 -14.24
CA LEU A 228 -11.44 -25.42 -14.86
C LEU A 228 -12.46 -25.64 -15.97
N LYS A 229 -12.48 -26.83 -16.60
CA LYS A 229 -13.45 -27.17 -17.65
C LYS A 229 -14.80 -27.57 -17.09
N THR A 230 -14.78 -28.44 -16.09
CA THR A 230 -16.02 -29.03 -15.53
C THR A 230 -16.55 -28.17 -14.36
N GLY A 231 -15.69 -27.46 -13.62
CA GLY A 231 -16.02 -26.81 -12.34
C GLY A 231 -16.07 -27.81 -11.17
N GLU A 232 -15.65 -29.08 -11.41
CA GLU A 232 -15.61 -30.08 -10.36
C GLU A 232 -14.49 -29.80 -9.37
N THR A 233 -14.80 -29.92 -8.08
CA THR A 233 -13.82 -29.76 -6.99
C THR A 233 -13.55 -31.10 -6.33
N THR A 234 -12.26 -31.46 -6.19
CA THR A 234 -11.83 -32.66 -5.45
C THR A 234 -11.14 -32.20 -4.16
N HIS A 235 -11.59 -32.72 -3.02
CA HIS A 235 -11.00 -32.42 -1.72
C HIS A 235 -9.59 -33.01 -1.60
N VAL A 236 -8.60 -32.20 -1.23
CA VAL A 236 -7.17 -32.57 -1.17
C VAL A 236 -6.65 -32.62 0.27
N ALA A 237 -6.96 -31.60 1.06
CA ALA A 237 -6.51 -31.54 2.44
C ALA A 237 -7.57 -30.87 3.33
N LYS A 238 -7.87 -31.54 4.46
CA LYS A 238 -8.78 -31.04 5.48
C LYS A 238 -8.02 -30.21 6.52
N ASN A 239 -8.57 -29.08 6.86
CA ASN A 239 -8.08 -28.26 7.97
C ASN A 239 -8.64 -28.81 9.30
N PRO A 240 -7.79 -29.26 10.24
CA PRO A 240 -8.25 -29.76 11.54
C PRO A 240 -8.76 -28.65 12.47
N GLY A 241 -8.72 -27.37 12.06
CA GLY A 241 -9.19 -26.23 12.84
C GLY A 241 -8.11 -25.19 13.18
N ASN A 242 -6.85 -25.46 12.88
CA ASN A 242 -5.74 -24.63 13.29
C ASN A 242 -4.72 -24.32 12.18
N ILE A 243 -4.96 -24.77 10.95
CA ILE A 243 -4.09 -24.41 9.82
C ILE A 243 -4.46 -23.03 9.31
N THR A 244 -3.46 -22.15 9.29
CA THR A 244 -3.59 -20.75 8.83
C THR A 244 -3.08 -20.55 7.41
N SER A 245 -2.23 -21.45 6.91
CA SER A 245 -1.70 -21.40 5.55
C SER A 245 -1.34 -22.79 5.05
N TRP A 246 -1.53 -23.02 3.76
CA TRP A 246 -1.16 -24.24 3.05
C TRP A 246 -0.11 -23.92 2.00
N ILE A 247 0.81 -24.83 1.74
CA ILE A 247 1.85 -24.68 0.72
C ILE A 247 1.96 -25.95 -0.10
N ALA A 248 1.80 -25.81 -1.41
CA ALA A 248 2.03 -26.87 -2.37
C ALA A 248 3.49 -26.87 -2.85
N ASP A 249 4.01 -28.06 -3.17
CA ASP A 249 5.26 -28.18 -3.87
C ASP A 249 5.11 -27.87 -5.38
N ARG A 250 6.19 -27.96 -6.15
CA ARG A 250 6.17 -27.64 -7.59
C ARG A 250 5.40 -28.66 -8.44
N ASP A 251 5.16 -29.85 -7.90
CA ASP A 251 4.37 -30.90 -8.55
C ASP A 251 2.88 -30.80 -8.19
N GLY A 252 2.51 -29.85 -7.31
CA GLY A 252 1.14 -29.60 -6.90
C GLY A 252 0.65 -30.44 -5.72
N ASN A 253 1.55 -31.08 -4.98
CA ASN A 253 1.22 -31.78 -3.76
C ASN A 253 1.24 -30.83 -2.56
N VAL A 254 0.25 -30.88 -1.71
CA VAL A 254 0.20 -30.09 -0.47
C VAL A 254 1.10 -30.75 0.57
N ARG A 255 2.35 -30.29 0.67
CA ARG A 255 3.38 -30.90 1.52
C ARG A 255 3.72 -30.09 2.76
N MET A 256 3.26 -28.85 2.84
CA MET A 256 3.55 -27.98 3.99
C MET A 256 2.29 -27.24 4.42
N ALA A 257 2.22 -26.94 5.69
CA ALA A 257 1.18 -26.14 6.30
C ALA A 257 1.74 -25.30 7.46
N VAL A 258 1.09 -24.20 7.77
CA VAL A 258 1.37 -23.43 8.98
C VAL A 258 0.19 -23.62 9.93
N ALA A 259 0.44 -24.26 11.06
CA ALA A 259 -0.52 -24.39 12.15
C ALA A 259 -0.29 -23.29 13.16
N SER A 260 -1.35 -22.81 13.80
CA SER A 260 -1.25 -21.85 14.91
C SER A 260 -2.32 -22.17 15.96
N ASP A 261 -1.98 -21.95 17.24
CA ASP A 261 -2.96 -21.91 18.31
C ASP A 261 -3.53 -20.50 18.53
N GLY A 262 -3.14 -19.56 17.66
CA GLY A 262 -3.47 -18.14 17.70
C GLY A 262 -2.37 -17.26 18.28
N VAL A 263 -1.37 -17.81 18.97
CA VAL A 263 -0.22 -17.09 19.56
C VAL A 263 1.10 -17.68 19.07
N VAL A 264 1.20 -19.00 19.13
CA VAL A 264 2.39 -19.73 18.70
C VAL A 264 2.10 -20.50 17.41
N GLY A 265 3.03 -20.46 16.49
CA GLY A 265 2.92 -21.16 15.22
C GLY A 265 3.87 -22.34 15.11
N THR A 266 3.54 -23.26 14.22
CA THR A 266 4.39 -24.37 13.81
C THR A 266 4.27 -24.57 12.32
N VAL A 267 5.39 -24.56 11.61
CA VAL A 267 5.42 -25.06 10.24
C VAL A 267 5.40 -26.58 10.26
N LEU A 268 4.45 -27.16 9.59
CA LEU A 268 4.27 -28.60 9.44
C LEU A 268 4.75 -29.05 8.07
N TYR A 269 5.29 -30.25 7.99
CA TYR A 269 5.80 -30.84 6.77
C TYR A 269 5.40 -32.31 6.66
N ARG A 270 5.23 -32.81 5.43
CA ARG A 270 5.08 -34.24 5.09
C ARG A 270 5.77 -34.54 3.75
N ASP A 271 6.29 -35.75 3.61
CA ASP A 271 6.99 -36.16 2.39
C ASP A 271 6.06 -36.36 1.19
N SER A 272 4.83 -36.82 1.45
CA SER A 272 3.79 -37.00 0.42
C SER A 272 2.40 -36.73 0.99
N GLU A 273 1.40 -36.58 0.12
CA GLU A 273 -0.01 -36.41 0.53
C GLU A 273 -0.61 -37.63 1.26
N LYS A 274 0.07 -38.77 1.23
CA LYS A 274 -0.33 -39.99 1.96
C LYS A 274 0.19 -40.01 3.40
N ASP A 275 1.14 -39.16 3.71
CA ASP A 275 1.77 -39.09 5.03
C ASP A 275 1.05 -38.07 5.91
N GLU A 276 1.15 -38.27 7.23
CA GLU A 276 0.69 -37.32 8.23
C GLU A 276 1.66 -36.12 8.32
N PHE A 277 1.12 -34.94 8.60
CA PHE A 277 1.90 -33.75 8.88
C PHE A 277 2.66 -33.90 10.21
N LYS A 278 3.95 -33.54 10.20
CA LYS A 278 4.82 -33.53 11.39
C LYS A 278 5.35 -32.12 11.61
N PRO A 279 5.61 -31.72 12.90
CA PRO A 279 6.30 -30.50 13.19
C PRO A 279 7.64 -30.42 12.45
N PHE A 280 7.88 -29.27 11.79
CA PHE A 280 9.10 -29.02 11.02
C PHE A 280 9.88 -27.84 11.59
N ILE A 281 9.20 -26.69 11.82
CA ILE A 281 9.78 -25.51 12.45
C ILE A 281 8.81 -25.02 13.51
N GLU A 282 9.22 -25.09 14.78
CA GLU A 282 8.47 -24.54 15.89
C GLU A 282 8.85 -23.05 16.09
N MET A 283 7.85 -22.22 16.34
CA MET A 283 7.99 -20.79 16.59
C MET A 283 7.69 -20.49 18.05
N GLU A 284 8.41 -19.55 18.63
CA GLU A 284 8.08 -18.96 19.92
C GLU A 284 7.08 -17.81 19.74
N SER A 285 6.56 -17.28 20.85
CA SER A 285 5.66 -16.11 20.80
C SER A 285 6.37 -14.93 20.13
N GLY A 286 5.68 -14.31 19.18
CA GLY A 286 6.22 -13.21 18.36
C GLY A 286 7.08 -13.64 17.17
N ASP A 287 7.51 -14.90 17.12
CA ASP A 287 8.18 -15.42 15.93
C ASP A 287 7.19 -15.59 14.76
N GLN A 288 7.70 -15.36 13.55
CA GLN A 288 7.00 -15.59 12.30
C GLN A 288 7.91 -16.39 11.38
N VAL A 289 7.42 -17.49 10.86
CA VAL A 289 8.00 -18.21 9.72
C VAL A 289 6.88 -18.39 8.71
N MET A 290 7.00 -17.69 7.60
CA MET A 290 6.02 -17.71 6.50
C MET A 290 6.68 -18.34 5.27
N PRO A 291 6.40 -19.61 4.96
CA PRO A 291 6.87 -20.22 3.74
C PRO A 291 6.37 -19.49 2.51
N LEU A 292 7.27 -19.20 1.58
CA LEU A 292 6.98 -18.56 0.28
C LEU A 292 6.78 -19.60 -0.82
N GLY A 293 7.34 -20.78 -0.65
CA GLY A 293 7.22 -21.90 -1.59
C GLY A 293 8.45 -22.77 -1.66
N PHE A 294 8.32 -23.88 -2.34
CA PHE A 294 9.43 -24.78 -2.61
C PHE A 294 10.34 -24.27 -3.74
N THR A 295 11.62 -24.59 -3.66
CA THR A 295 12.56 -24.47 -4.77
C THR A 295 12.20 -25.41 -5.91
N LYS A 296 12.82 -25.26 -7.08
CA LYS A 296 12.51 -26.04 -8.28
C LYS A 296 12.65 -27.56 -8.05
N ASP A 297 13.61 -27.97 -7.26
CA ASP A 297 13.91 -29.38 -6.94
C ASP A 297 13.03 -29.98 -5.84
N ASN A 298 12.12 -29.19 -5.25
CA ASN A 298 11.27 -29.55 -4.11
C ASN A 298 12.04 -30.01 -2.85
N LYS A 299 13.34 -29.63 -2.72
CA LYS A 299 14.21 -30.02 -1.60
C LYS A 299 14.51 -28.90 -0.63
N HIS A 300 14.15 -27.68 -0.99
CA HIS A 300 14.30 -26.52 -0.11
C HIS A 300 13.04 -25.69 -0.11
N ILE A 301 12.89 -24.87 0.92
CA ILE A 301 11.78 -23.96 1.10
C ILE A 301 12.34 -22.56 1.29
N LEU A 302 11.88 -21.60 0.49
CA LEU A 302 12.08 -20.19 0.77
C LEU A 302 11.02 -19.72 1.77
N ALA A 303 11.42 -18.94 2.75
CA ALA A 303 10.51 -18.39 3.75
C ALA A 303 10.92 -16.98 4.15
N LYS A 304 9.95 -16.20 4.62
CA LYS A 304 10.19 -15.01 5.44
C LYS A 304 10.22 -15.45 6.89
N SER A 305 11.27 -15.09 7.63
CA SER A 305 11.47 -15.52 9.00
C SER A 305 12.11 -14.45 9.86
N ASN A 306 11.55 -14.24 11.06
CA ASN A 306 12.22 -13.53 12.14
C ASN A 306 12.50 -14.45 13.33
N LYS A 307 12.48 -15.77 13.13
CA LYS A 307 12.69 -16.73 14.21
C LYS A 307 14.02 -16.48 14.91
N GLY A 308 13.98 -16.23 16.23
CA GLY A 308 15.15 -15.93 17.06
C GLY A 308 15.82 -14.58 16.77
N ARG A 309 15.14 -13.65 16.06
CA ARG A 309 15.67 -12.34 15.70
C ARG A 309 14.57 -11.28 15.64
N ASP A 310 14.97 -10.01 15.59
CA ASP A 310 14.01 -8.91 15.51
C ASP A 310 13.44 -8.72 14.10
N LYS A 311 14.33 -8.62 13.08
CA LYS A 311 13.89 -8.31 11.71
C LYS A 311 13.51 -9.56 10.93
N VAL A 312 12.49 -9.41 10.08
CA VAL A 312 12.13 -10.44 9.10
C VAL A 312 13.21 -10.48 8.02
N GLU A 313 13.76 -11.65 7.80
CA GLU A 313 14.72 -11.97 6.75
C GLU A 313 14.10 -12.93 5.75
N VAL A 314 14.69 -13.04 4.57
CA VAL A 314 14.39 -14.15 3.66
C VAL A 314 15.44 -15.24 3.85
N VAL A 315 14.95 -16.43 4.11
CA VAL A 315 15.76 -17.61 4.43
C VAL A 315 15.39 -18.77 3.52
N LYS A 316 16.30 -19.72 3.42
CA LYS A 316 16.09 -21.00 2.75
C LYS A 316 16.31 -22.13 3.75
N TYR A 317 15.30 -22.99 3.91
CA TYR A 317 15.39 -24.20 4.71
C TYR A 317 15.61 -25.41 3.82
N ASP A 318 16.49 -26.33 4.23
CA ASP A 318 16.47 -27.69 3.70
C ASP A 318 15.36 -28.52 4.38
N LEU A 319 15.15 -29.78 3.94
CA LEU A 319 14.11 -30.64 4.50
C LEU A 319 14.45 -31.21 5.89
N GLU A 320 15.68 -31.02 6.37
CA GLU A 320 16.12 -31.32 7.73
C GLU A 320 15.90 -30.13 8.69
N GLY A 321 15.50 -28.96 8.18
CA GLY A 321 15.23 -27.74 8.97
C GLY A 321 16.45 -26.84 9.17
N ASN A 322 17.57 -27.08 8.46
CA ASN A 322 18.71 -26.18 8.52
C ASN A 322 18.41 -24.90 7.73
N GLU A 323 18.76 -23.75 8.32
CA GLU A 323 18.46 -22.43 7.79
C GLU A 323 19.69 -21.80 7.13
N GLU A 324 19.52 -21.24 5.95
CA GLU A 324 20.46 -20.37 5.26
C GLU A 324 19.81 -19.00 5.03
N VAL A 325 20.45 -17.92 5.50
CA VAL A 325 19.96 -16.56 5.25
C VAL A 325 20.30 -16.15 3.81
N ILE A 326 19.27 -15.77 3.05
CA ILE A 326 19.40 -15.29 1.67
C ILE A 326 19.49 -13.77 1.63
N MET A 327 18.65 -13.08 2.41
CA MET A 327 18.61 -11.62 2.47
C MET A 327 18.23 -11.15 3.86
N SER A 328 18.95 -10.14 4.35
CA SER A 328 18.67 -9.46 5.63
C SER A 328 18.84 -7.96 5.49
N ASN A 329 18.22 -7.21 6.40
CA ASN A 329 18.45 -5.78 6.59
C ASN A 329 18.49 -5.48 8.08
N SER A 330 19.41 -4.62 8.52
CA SER A 330 19.60 -4.31 9.95
C SER A 330 18.58 -3.33 10.51
N GLU A 331 17.95 -2.54 9.66
CA GLU A 331 17.05 -1.44 10.07
C GLU A 331 15.57 -1.82 9.94
N VAL A 332 15.22 -2.56 8.89
CA VAL A 332 13.83 -2.88 8.52
C VAL A 332 13.68 -4.34 8.11
N ASP A 333 12.45 -4.81 8.10
CA ASP A 333 12.10 -6.12 7.59
C ASP A 333 12.34 -6.21 6.07
N VAL A 334 12.80 -7.36 5.61
CA VAL A 334 12.78 -7.68 4.17
C VAL A 334 11.33 -7.82 3.72
N ALA A 335 10.92 -7.04 2.74
CA ALA A 335 9.54 -7.04 2.23
C ALA A 335 9.23 -8.33 1.46
N GLY A 336 10.17 -8.80 0.64
CA GLY A 336 10.04 -10.02 -0.13
C GLY A 336 11.17 -10.22 -1.13
N VAL A 337 11.11 -11.32 -1.86
CA VAL A 337 12.05 -11.64 -2.95
C VAL A 337 11.27 -12.07 -4.20
N LEU A 338 11.87 -11.83 -5.36
CA LEU A 338 11.45 -12.44 -6.61
C LEU A 338 12.29 -13.69 -6.87
N TYR A 339 11.68 -14.86 -6.74
CA TYR A 339 12.28 -16.13 -7.08
C TYR A 339 11.79 -16.60 -8.46
N ASN A 340 12.73 -16.89 -9.35
CA ASN A 340 12.42 -17.47 -10.65
C ASN A 340 12.63 -18.98 -10.59
N SER A 341 11.55 -19.74 -10.71
CA SER A 341 11.57 -21.19 -10.61
C SER A 341 12.25 -21.88 -11.81
N GLU A 342 12.22 -21.28 -12.99
CA GLU A 342 12.89 -21.84 -14.17
C GLU A 342 14.42 -21.80 -14.03
N LYS A 343 14.93 -20.69 -13.48
CA LYS A 343 16.37 -20.51 -13.20
C LYS A 343 16.80 -21.08 -11.84
N ASP A 344 15.84 -21.49 -11.00
CA ASP A 344 16.08 -21.92 -9.61
C ASP A 344 16.87 -20.89 -8.79
N LYS A 345 16.51 -19.63 -8.90
CA LYS A 345 17.30 -18.52 -8.36
C LYS A 345 16.44 -17.35 -7.86
N VAL A 346 16.86 -16.75 -6.76
CA VAL A 346 16.38 -15.43 -6.35
C VAL A 346 17.01 -14.38 -7.27
N LEU A 347 16.20 -13.56 -7.91
CA LEU A 347 16.64 -12.51 -8.82
C LEU A 347 16.95 -11.22 -8.08
N TYR A 348 16.03 -10.78 -7.22
CA TYR A 348 16.21 -9.66 -6.30
C TYR A 348 15.35 -9.81 -5.06
N GLY A 349 15.66 -9.01 -4.04
CA GLY A 349 14.80 -8.79 -2.88
C GLY A 349 14.56 -7.30 -2.69
N ALA A 350 13.49 -6.98 -1.95
CA ALA A 350 13.09 -5.61 -1.66
C ALA A 350 12.95 -5.38 -0.16
N TYR A 351 13.24 -4.16 0.28
CA TYR A 351 12.97 -3.66 1.62
C TYR A 351 12.55 -2.19 1.54
N VAL A 352 11.88 -1.70 2.60
CA VAL A 352 11.31 -0.34 2.62
C VAL A 352 11.81 0.38 3.87
N THR A 353 12.66 1.37 3.67
CA THR A 353 13.00 2.39 4.68
C THR A 353 12.05 3.57 4.55
N ASP A 354 12.53 4.68 4.05
CA ASP A 354 11.73 5.83 3.61
C ASP A 354 11.02 5.56 2.26
N LYS A 355 11.69 4.81 1.37
CA LYS A 355 11.21 4.36 0.05
C LYS A 355 11.59 2.89 -0.16
N THR A 356 11.12 2.32 -1.27
CA THR A 356 11.48 0.97 -1.67
C THR A 356 12.91 0.94 -2.21
N HIS A 357 13.67 -0.06 -1.76
CA HIS A 357 15.03 -0.37 -2.20
C HIS A 357 15.11 -1.81 -2.65
N TYR A 358 16.01 -2.10 -3.58
CA TYR A 358 16.24 -3.43 -4.13
C TYR A 358 17.68 -3.90 -3.88
N GLN A 359 17.83 -5.19 -3.60
CA GLN A 359 19.09 -5.89 -3.57
C GLN A 359 19.05 -6.98 -4.65
N PHE A 360 19.94 -6.91 -5.65
CA PHE A 360 19.96 -7.86 -6.75
C PHE A 360 20.89 -9.02 -6.45
N PHE A 361 20.47 -10.23 -6.84
CA PHE A 361 21.22 -11.49 -6.72
C PHE A 361 21.54 -12.10 -8.08
N ASP A 362 20.94 -11.59 -9.15
CA ASP A 362 21.18 -11.97 -10.53
C ASP A 362 21.69 -10.78 -11.32
N GLU A 363 22.96 -10.83 -11.79
CA GLU A 363 23.58 -9.71 -12.52
C GLU A 363 22.89 -9.39 -13.85
N ASP A 364 22.38 -10.39 -14.55
CA ASP A 364 21.72 -10.17 -15.84
C ASP A 364 20.35 -9.53 -15.64
N PHE A 365 19.65 -9.91 -14.59
CA PHE A 365 18.40 -9.26 -14.22
C PHE A 365 18.63 -7.84 -13.72
N GLU A 366 19.69 -7.57 -12.97
CA GLU A 366 20.06 -6.21 -12.58
C GLU A 366 20.37 -5.34 -13.80
N LYS A 367 21.16 -5.83 -14.76
CA LYS A 367 21.44 -5.13 -16.02
C LYS A 367 20.15 -4.80 -16.78
N LEU A 368 19.22 -5.75 -16.84
CA LEU A 368 17.91 -5.56 -17.46
C LEU A 368 17.12 -4.46 -16.73
N PHE A 369 17.01 -4.54 -15.41
CA PHE A 369 16.33 -3.56 -14.58
C PHE A 369 16.93 -2.16 -14.78
N ARG A 370 18.24 -2.02 -14.70
CA ARG A 370 18.95 -0.75 -14.93
C ARG A 370 18.75 -0.21 -16.34
N LYS A 371 18.70 -1.08 -17.33
CA LYS A 371 18.43 -0.70 -18.73
C LYS A 371 17.03 -0.10 -18.87
N ILE A 372 16.01 -0.74 -18.31
CA ILE A 372 14.64 -0.23 -18.31
C ILE A 372 14.55 1.09 -17.55
N GLN A 373 15.16 1.14 -16.35
CA GLN A 373 15.23 2.34 -15.51
C GLN A 373 15.82 3.53 -16.29
N ASN A 374 16.92 3.33 -16.98
CA ASN A 374 17.58 4.38 -17.76
C ASN A 374 16.77 4.81 -18.99
N LYS A 375 16.11 3.86 -19.69
CA LYS A 375 15.23 4.17 -20.82
C LYS A 375 14.05 5.06 -20.41
N LEU A 376 13.47 4.79 -19.23
CA LEU A 376 12.35 5.54 -18.69
C LEU A 376 12.78 6.81 -17.95
N GLY A 377 14.05 6.92 -17.59
CA GLY A 377 14.61 8.08 -16.88
C GLY A 377 14.04 8.23 -15.46
N VAL A 378 13.76 7.13 -14.76
CA VAL A 378 13.12 7.10 -13.44
C VAL A 378 14.08 6.66 -12.33
N ARG A 379 13.71 6.90 -11.07
CA ARG A 379 14.47 6.41 -9.91
C ARG A 379 14.20 4.92 -9.69
N GLU A 380 15.13 4.25 -9.01
CA GLU A 380 14.97 2.84 -8.62
C GLU A 380 13.66 2.61 -7.84
N SER A 381 13.37 3.46 -6.84
CA SER A 381 12.19 3.37 -6.00
C SER A 381 10.86 3.63 -6.71
N GLU A 382 10.89 4.12 -7.95
CA GLU A 382 9.72 4.43 -8.77
C GLU A 382 9.36 3.30 -9.74
N LEU A 383 10.29 2.35 -9.96
CA LEU A 383 10.19 1.29 -10.97
C LEU A 383 9.83 -0.04 -10.34
N VAL A 384 8.85 -0.73 -10.90
CA VAL A 384 8.49 -2.10 -10.53
C VAL A 384 8.36 -2.94 -11.80
N ILE A 385 8.97 -4.12 -11.81
CA ILE A 385 8.68 -5.16 -12.80
C ILE A 385 7.52 -5.98 -12.24
N ASN A 386 6.33 -5.82 -12.85
CA ASN A 386 5.09 -6.40 -12.33
C ASN A 386 4.90 -7.84 -12.80
N ASP A 387 5.27 -8.13 -14.04
CA ASP A 387 5.06 -9.44 -14.65
C ASP A 387 6.05 -9.69 -15.79
N TYR A 388 6.21 -10.96 -16.16
CA TYR A 388 7.05 -11.38 -17.29
C TYR A 388 6.57 -12.73 -17.87
N ASN A 389 6.80 -12.94 -19.19
CA ASN A 389 6.52 -14.19 -19.84
C ASN A 389 7.50 -15.30 -19.39
N LYS A 390 7.17 -16.54 -19.66
CA LYS A 390 7.94 -17.72 -19.23
C LYS A 390 9.43 -17.64 -19.59
N GLU A 391 9.76 -17.15 -20.76
CA GLU A 391 11.13 -17.01 -21.27
C GLU A 391 11.86 -15.80 -20.68
N MET A 392 11.21 -14.94 -19.90
CA MET A 392 11.74 -13.67 -19.38
C MET A 392 12.30 -12.76 -20.48
N THR A 393 11.57 -12.65 -21.57
CA THR A 393 11.91 -11.77 -22.70
C THR A 393 10.97 -10.60 -22.85
N LYS A 394 9.76 -10.71 -22.30
CA LYS A 394 8.69 -9.72 -22.33
C LYS A 394 8.26 -9.38 -20.91
N PHE A 395 8.09 -8.11 -20.62
CA PHE A 395 7.86 -7.62 -19.27
C PHE A 395 6.74 -6.59 -19.22
N ILE A 396 5.93 -6.65 -18.18
CA ILE A 396 5.07 -5.54 -17.74
C ILE A 396 5.80 -4.78 -16.66
N VAL A 397 5.92 -3.50 -16.86
CA VAL A 397 6.65 -2.60 -15.98
C VAL A 397 5.74 -1.46 -15.56
N SER A 398 5.76 -1.07 -14.31
CA SER A 398 5.09 0.12 -13.84
C SER A 398 6.06 1.15 -13.25
N VAL A 399 5.67 2.40 -13.41
CA VAL A 399 6.36 3.55 -12.83
C VAL A 399 5.36 4.37 -12.03
N SER A 400 5.67 4.67 -10.79
CA SER A 400 4.87 5.55 -9.94
C SER A 400 5.76 6.35 -8.99
N SER A 401 5.26 7.49 -8.53
CA SER A 401 5.92 8.31 -7.50
C SER A 401 4.87 8.96 -6.62
N ASP A 402 5.26 9.84 -5.73
CA ASP A 402 4.33 10.63 -4.92
C ASP A 402 3.45 11.59 -5.75
N THR A 403 3.94 12.03 -6.92
CA THR A 403 3.22 12.94 -7.84
C THR A 403 2.83 12.30 -9.17
N VAL A 404 3.21 11.06 -9.41
CA VAL A 404 2.83 10.29 -10.59
C VAL A 404 1.97 9.12 -10.14
N PHE A 405 0.68 9.15 -10.51
CA PHE A 405 -0.27 8.11 -10.09
C PHE A 405 0.22 6.72 -10.54
N GLY A 406 0.61 6.60 -11.80
CA GLY A 406 1.20 5.40 -12.35
C GLY A 406 1.23 5.41 -13.86
N LYS A 407 2.18 4.67 -14.41
CA LYS A 407 2.26 4.38 -15.82
C LYS A 407 2.60 2.92 -16.01
N TYR A 408 1.98 2.28 -16.96
CA TYR A 408 2.31 0.91 -17.34
C TYR A 408 3.00 0.88 -18.68
N TYR A 409 4.03 0.04 -18.79
CA TYR A 409 4.80 -0.18 -20.00
C TYR A 409 4.92 -1.67 -20.30
N TYR A 410 4.94 -1.99 -21.57
CA TYR A 410 5.40 -3.27 -22.08
C TYR A 410 6.82 -3.11 -22.59
N TYR A 411 7.71 -3.99 -22.17
CA TYR A 411 9.09 -4.02 -22.64
C TYR A 411 9.40 -5.37 -23.25
N ASP A 412 9.90 -5.36 -24.52
CA ASP A 412 10.39 -6.54 -25.22
C ASP A 412 11.92 -6.46 -25.29
N SER A 413 12.60 -7.36 -24.55
CA SER A 413 14.06 -7.39 -24.49
C SER A 413 14.71 -7.91 -25.77
N THR A 414 13.97 -8.59 -26.64
CA THR A 414 14.47 -9.13 -27.92
C THR A 414 14.61 -8.04 -28.98
N THR A 415 13.72 -7.06 -28.98
CA THR A 415 13.75 -5.88 -29.88
C THR A 415 14.31 -4.65 -29.19
N ASP A 416 14.47 -4.69 -27.87
CA ASP A 416 14.83 -3.54 -27.02
C ASP A 416 13.81 -2.37 -27.11
N GLU A 417 12.57 -2.68 -27.37
CA GLU A 417 11.48 -1.70 -27.48
C GLU A 417 10.68 -1.62 -26.17
N ILE A 418 10.29 -0.40 -25.82
CA ILE A 418 9.40 -0.12 -24.71
C ILE A 418 8.19 0.66 -25.19
N THR A 419 6.99 0.19 -24.88
CA THR A 419 5.72 0.78 -25.29
C THR A 419 4.91 1.16 -24.08
N GLU A 420 4.43 2.40 -24.00
CA GLU A 420 3.49 2.80 -22.94
C GLU A 420 2.12 2.15 -23.21
N LEU A 421 1.61 1.44 -22.19
CA LEU A 421 0.30 0.79 -22.23
C LEU A 421 -0.78 1.69 -21.67
N ALA A 422 -0.48 2.41 -20.58
CA ALA A 422 -1.42 3.30 -19.92
C ALA A 422 -0.71 4.34 -19.06
N THR A 423 -1.31 5.51 -18.97
CA THR A 423 -1.03 6.51 -17.94
C THR A 423 -2.25 6.63 -17.04
N LEU A 424 -2.09 6.27 -15.77
CA LEU A 424 -3.14 6.37 -14.77
C LEU A 424 -3.36 7.83 -14.39
N GLY A 425 -4.63 8.23 -14.26
CA GLY A 425 -4.94 9.61 -13.92
C GLY A 425 -4.32 10.61 -14.91
N SER A 426 -4.38 10.32 -16.22
CA SER A 426 -3.76 11.14 -17.26
C SER A 426 -4.26 12.60 -17.31
N TRP A 427 -5.37 12.88 -16.66
CA TRP A 427 -5.94 14.22 -16.45
C TRP A 427 -5.30 14.98 -15.28
N LEU A 428 -4.50 14.31 -14.42
CA LEU A 428 -3.75 14.92 -13.34
C LEU A 428 -2.37 15.36 -13.84
N ASN A 429 -2.05 16.64 -13.65
CA ASN A 429 -0.74 17.15 -14.00
C ASN A 429 0.20 16.97 -12.80
N PRO A 430 1.29 16.16 -12.88
CA PRO A 430 2.24 15.96 -11.80
C PRO A 430 2.83 17.26 -11.23
N GLU A 431 2.97 18.31 -12.07
CA GLU A 431 3.47 19.61 -11.65
C GLU A 431 2.51 20.39 -10.72
N GLU A 432 1.24 19.98 -10.66
CA GLU A 432 0.21 20.56 -9.78
C GLU A 432 0.06 19.78 -8.47
N LEU A 433 0.69 18.61 -8.35
CA LEU A 433 0.55 17.70 -7.21
C LEU A 433 1.61 17.95 -6.12
N ALA A 434 1.27 17.57 -4.89
CA ALA A 434 2.11 17.77 -3.72
C ALA A 434 3.14 16.66 -3.54
N GLU A 435 4.36 17.02 -3.14
CA GLU A 435 5.42 16.06 -2.83
C GLU A 435 5.21 15.47 -1.42
N MET A 436 5.48 14.16 -1.28
CA MET A 436 5.43 13.43 -0.01
C MET A 436 6.83 13.31 0.57
N HIS A 437 7.07 13.92 1.73
CA HIS A 437 8.37 13.96 2.40
C HIS A 437 8.44 12.91 3.52
N PRO A 438 9.42 11.99 3.49
CA PRO A 438 9.72 11.14 4.63
C PRO A 438 10.10 11.97 5.85
N ILE A 439 9.59 11.61 7.01
CA ILE A 439 9.88 12.25 8.29
C ILE A 439 10.16 11.19 9.37
N SER A 440 10.80 11.62 10.45
CA SER A 440 10.88 10.85 11.69
C SER A 440 10.85 11.77 12.90
N TYR A 441 10.28 11.30 13.99
CA TYR A 441 10.26 12.00 15.27
C TYR A 441 10.37 11.01 16.44
N LYS A 442 10.59 11.52 17.63
CA LYS A 442 10.60 10.70 18.86
C LYS A 442 9.26 10.79 19.54
N SER A 443 8.66 9.63 19.83
CA SER A 443 7.58 9.55 20.79
C SER A 443 8.08 9.90 22.19
N ARG A 444 7.20 10.30 23.09
CA ARG A 444 7.52 10.74 24.46
C ARG A 444 8.31 9.70 25.28
N ASP A 445 8.22 8.44 24.95
CA ASP A 445 8.99 7.36 25.58
C ASP A 445 10.31 7.04 24.85
N GLY A 446 10.67 7.84 23.83
CA GLY A 446 11.94 7.74 23.09
C GLY A 446 11.91 6.85 21.85
N LEU A 447 10.79 6.15 21.58
CA LEU A 447 10.65 5.33 20.37
C LEU A 447 10.69 6.20 19.11
N THR A 448 11.47 5.79 18.11
CA THR A 448 11.49 6.48 16.81
C THR A 448 10.26 6.08 15.99
N ILE A 449 9.50 7.09 15.56
CA ILE A 449 8.35 6.92 14.69
C ILE A 449 8.69 7.52 13.32
N ASN A 450 8.59 6.70 12.28
CA ASN A 450 8.76 7.13 10.90
C ASN A 450 7.39 7.42 10.28
N GLY A 451 7.37 8.30 9.30
CA GLY A 451 6.14 8.64 8.61
C GLY A 451 6.39 9.51 7.39
N TYR A 452 5.34 10.18 6.95
CA TYR A 452 5.37 11.05 5.78
C TYR A 452 4.58 12.32 6.07
N LEU A 453 5.11 13.44 5.58
CA LEU A 453 4.46 14.73 5.62
C LEU A 453 4.28 15.25 4.19
N THR A 454 3.03 15.46 3.78
CA THR A 454 2.69 16.05 2.49
C THR A 454 2.23 17.48 2.71
N LEU A 455 2.89 18.42 2.06
CA LEU A 455 2.60 19.84 2.20
C LEU A 455 1.86 20.37 0.98
N PRO A 456 0.90 21.28 1.17
CA PRO A 456 0.18 21.89 0.06
C PRO A 456 1.15 22.64 -0.85
N LYS A 457 1.04 22.39 -2.15
CA LYS A 457 1.91 23.02 -3.15
C LYS A 457 1.72 24.53 -3.18
N ASN A 458 2.82 25.26 -3.41
CA ASN A 458 2.85 26.71 -3.52
C ASN A 458 2.37 27.46 -2.26
N LYS A 459 2.37 26.80 -1.10
CA LYS A 459 2.17 27.45 0.20
C LYS A 459 3.43 27.35 1.06
N GLU A 460 3.69 28.40 1.82
CA GLU A 460 4.72 28.33 2.86
C GLU A 460 4.33 27.28 3.90
N ALA A 461 5.29 26.45 4.31
CA ALA A 461 5.10 25.46 5.36
C ALA A 461 5.05 26.12 6.75
N LYS A 462 4.02 26.95 6.98
CA LYS A 462 3.89 27.75 8.20
C LYS A 462 2.41 27.95 8.54
N ASN A 463 2.05 27.63 9.77
CA ASN A 463 0.71 27.80 10.30
C ASN A 463 -0.39 27.26 9.37
N LEU A 464 -0.15 26.08 8.78
CA LEU A 464 -1.10 25.42 7.90
C LEU A 464 -2.18 24.68 8.70
N PRO A 465 -3.40 24.56 8.19
CA PRO A 465 -4.34 23.56 8.70
C PRO A 465 -3.75 22.16 8.45
N LEU A 466 -3.84 21.29 9.44
CA LEU A 466 -3.27 19.93 9.41
C LEU A 466 -4.36 18.88 9.44
N ILE A 467 -4.24 17.86 8.60
CA ILE A 467 -4.99 16.60 8.72
C ILE A 467 -4.02 15.52 9.19
N VAL A 468 -4.34 14.92 10.33
CA VAL A 468 -3.67 13.75 10.88
C VAL A 468 -4.35 12.52 10.31
N ASN A 469 -3.61 11.68 9.62
CA ASN A 469 -4.15 10.56 8.87
C ASN A 469 -3.50 9.24 9.29
N PRO A 470 -3.92 8.66 10.45
CA PRO A 470 -3.46 7.34 10.90
C PRO A 470 -4.00 6.24 9.99
N HIS A 471 -3.11 5.30 9.63
CA HIS A 471 -3.48 4.17 8.79
C HIS A 471 -4.32 3.12 9.54
N GLY A 472 -5.00 2.28 8.77
CA GLY A 472 -5.73 1.11 9.28
C GLY A 472 -4.79 -0.04 9.70
N GLY A 473 -5.36 -1.12 10.15
CA GLY A 473 -4.66 -2.32 10.61
C GLY A 473 -4.94 -2.62 12.08
N PRO A 474 -4.10 -2.31 13.09
CA PRO A 474 -2.89 -1.48 13.11
C PRO A 474 -1.64 -2.12 12.48
N TRP A 475 -1.68 -3.43 12.24
CA TRP A 475 -0.57 -4.23 11.69
C TRP A 475 -0.48 -4.06 10.17
N ALA A 476 -0.24 -2.84 9.76
CA ALA A 476 -0.03 -2.36 8.40
C ALA A 476 1.00 -1.23 8.43
N ARG A 477 1.21 -0.54 7.33
CA ARG A 477 2.04 0.67 7.29
C ARG A 477 1.68 1.58 6.14
N ASP A 478 1.97 2.86 6.28
CA ASP A 478 2.07 3.80 5.18
C ASP A 478 3.43 3.67 4.48
N MET A 479 3.43 3.93 3.19
CA MET A 479 4.62 3.93 2.32
C MET A 479 4.63 5.19 1.47
N TRP A 480 5.83 5.56 1.02
CA TRP A 480 5.98 6.64 0.04
C TRP A 480 5.37 6.25 -1.30
N GLY A 481 4.64 7.18 -1.90
CA GLY A 481 4.04 7.00 -3.22
C GLY A 481 2.78 7.85 -3.42
N PHE A 482 2.14 7.69 -4.57
CA PHE A 482 0.90 8.39 -4.87
C PHE A 482 -0.24 7.89 -3.98
N ASN A 483 -0.85 8.83 -3.28
CA ASN A 483 -2.06 8.57 -2.50
C ASN A 483 -3.12 9.62 -2.88
N PRO A 484 -4.22 9.22 -3.51
CA PRO A 484 -5.21 10.17 -4.03
C PRO A 484 -5.91 10.98 -2.93
N GLU A 485 -6.16 10.41 -1.75
CA GLU A 485 -6.78 11.16 -0.64
C GLU A 485 -5.82 12.17 -0.03
N VAL A 486 -4.54 11.81 0.12
CA VAL A 486 -3.50 12.71 0.60
C VAL A 486 -3.30 13.86 -0.39
N GLN A 487 -3.26 13.55 -1.69
CA GLN A 487 -3.19 14.56 -2.75
C GLN A 487 -4.41 15.49 -2.76
N LEU A 488 -5.60 14.93 -2.59
CA LEU A 488 -6.84 15.71 -2.49
C LEU A 488 -6.78 16.70 -1.32
N LEU A 489 -6.41 16.24 -0.12
CA LEU A 489 -6.29 17.08 1.07
C LEU A 489 -5.23 18.16 0.90
N ALA A 490 -4.06 17.80 0.37
CA ALA A 490 -2.99 18.76 0.09
C ALA A 490 -3.40 19.81 -0.96
N ASN A 491 -4.11 19.42 -2.02
CA ASN A 491 -4.67 20.31 -3.03
C ASN A 491 -5.66 21.31 -2.43
N ARG A 492 -6.39 20.92 -1.38
CA ARG A 492 -7.28 21.80 -0.60
C ARG A 492 -6.55 22.68 0.40
N GLY A 493 -5.22 22.59 0.46
CA GLY A 493 -4.38 23.44 1.30
C GLY A 493 -4.13 22.93 2.70
N TYR A 494 -4.40 21.67 2.97
CA TYR A 494 -4.04 20.99 4.21
C TYR A 494 -2.62 20.44 4.13
N ALA A 495 -1.84 20.59 5.22
CA ALA A 495 -0.74 19.67 5.47
C ALA A 495 -1.30 18.32 5.89
N VAL A 496 -0.71 17.19 5.46
CA VAL A 496 -1.16 15.85 5.80
C VAL A 496 -0.03 15.09 6.46
N LEU A 497 -0.27 14.63 7.70
CA LEU A 497 0.68 13.84 8.48
C LEU A 497 0.22 12.38 8.51
N GLN A 498 1.03 11.51 7.94
CA GLN A 498 0.91 10.06 8.04
C GLN A 498 2.05 9.52 8.90
N MET A 499 1.76 8.67 9.88
CA MET A 499 2.78 8.10 10.76
C MET A 499 2.63 6.59 10.85
N ASN A 500 3.76 5.91 10.90
CA ASN A 500 3.84 4.49 11.22
C ASN A 500 4.07 4.33 12.72
N PHE A 501 2.99 4.43 13.49
CA PHE A 501 3.00 4.24 14.93
C PHE A 501 3.43 2.82 15.32
N ARG A 502 3.85 2.60 16.58
CA ARG A 502 4.13 1.23 17.06
C ARG A 502 2.96 0.30 16.74
N SER A 503 3.20 -0.93 16.48
CA SER A 503 2.36 -1.94 15.82
C SER A 503 2.39 -1.91 14.29
N SER A 504 2.91 -0.86 13.66
CA SER A 504 3.08 -0.88 12.20
C SER A 504 4.07 -1.97 11.79
N THR A 505 3.82 -2.59 10.63
CA THR A 505 4.68 -3.63 10.06
C THR A 505 5.91 -3.07 9.35
N GLY A 506 6.93 -3.90 9.17
CA GLY A 506 8.12 -3.54 8.40
C GLY A 506 9.28 -3.00 9.24
N TYR A 507 9.11 -2.81 10.54
CA TYR A 507 10.12 -2.26 11.46
C TYR A 507 10.66 -3.28 12.48
N GLY A 508 10.34 -4.56 12.32
CA GLY A 508 10.76 -5.63 13.20
C GLY A 508 9.73 -6.00 14.27
N LYS A 509 10.02 -7.11 14.94
CA LYS A 509 9.18 -7.72 15.97
C LYS A 509 9.00 -6.81 17.18
N GLU A 510 10.11 -6.23 17.69
CA GLU A 510 10.06 -5.36 18.87
C GLU A 510 9.18 -4.13 18.66
N PHE A 511 9.25 -3.51 17.48
CA PHE A 511 8.41 -2.37 17.14
C PHE A 511 6.94 -2.75 17.02
N LEU A 512 6.64 -3.90 16.41
CA LEU A 512 5.28 -4.42 16.29
C LEU A 512 4.70 -4.74 17.66
N GLU A 513 5.43 -5.46 18.50
CA GLU A 513 4.99 -5.90 19.83
C GLU A 513 4.92 -4.76 20.87
N ALA A 514 5.67 -3.67 20.66
CA ALA A 514 5.56 -2.47 21.48
C ALA A 514 4.15 -1.87 21.52
N GLY A 515 3.30 -2.23 20.55
CA GLY A 515 1.89 -1.84 20.50
C GLY A 515 0.91 -2.84 21.12
N ASN A 516 1.38 -3.99 21.64
CA ASN A 516 0.50 -4.99 22.25
C ASN A 516 -0.18 -4.41 23.50
N LYS A 517 -1.51 -4.49 23.53
CA LYS A 517 -2.37 -3.91 24.59
C LYS A 517 -2.18 -2.39 24.78
N GLN A 518 -1.86 -1.68 23.69
CA GLN A 518 -1.59 -0.25 23.70
C GLN A 518 -2.60 0.57 22.86
N TRP A 519 -3.70 -0.02 22.49
CA TRP A 519 -4.79 0.71 21.83
C TRP A 519 -5.33 1.81 22.74
N GLY A 520 -5.42 3.04 22.23
CA GLY A 520 -5.82 4.22 23.00
C GLY A 520 -4.79 4.71 24.04
N LEU A 521 -3.63 4.05 24.12
CA LEU A 521 -2.52 4.36 25.02
C LEU A 521 -1.30 4.79 24.22
N LYS A 522 -0.19 4.02 24.25
CA LYS A 522 1.06 4.40 23.59
C LYS A 522 0.95 4.52 22.07
N ILE A 523 0.09 3.74 21.41
CA ILE A 523 -0.18 3.94 19.99
C ILE A 523 -0.77 5.32 19.75
N GLN A 524 -1.69 5.74 20.60
CA GLN A 524 -2.31 7.07 20.51
C GLN A 524 -1.30 8.18 20.88
N ASP A 525 -0.41 7.91 21.84
CA ASP A 525 0.69 8.82 22.17
C ASP A 525 1.63 9.06 20.98
N ASP A 526 1.97 8.01 20.22
CA ASP A 526 2.79 8.14 19.00
C ASP A 526 2.14 9.09 17.99
N ILE A 527 0.81 9.01 17.83
CA ILE A 527 0.05 9.89 16.94
C ILE A 527 0.05 11.32 17.47
N THR A 528 -0.25 11.50 18.76
CA THR A 528 -0.30 12.82 19.41
C THR A 528 1.06 13.52 19.37
N ASP A 529 2.13 12.77 19.63
CA ASP A 529 3.50 13.29 19.59
C ASP A 529 3.93 13.71 18.18
N GLY A 530 3.42 13.01 17.15
CA GLY A 530 3.59 13.42 15.75
C GLY A 530 2.90 14.75 15.45
N VAL A 531 1.69 14.95 15.96
CA VAL A 531 0.97 16.23 15.84
C VAL A 531 1.76 17.34 16.53
N GLN A 532 2.24 17.10 17.75
CA GLN A 532 3.04 18.07 18.49
C GLN A 532 4.34 18.40 17.74
N TRP A 533 5.00 17.39 17.16
CA TRP A 533 6.20 17.60 16.36
C TRP A 533 5.96 18.54 15.17
N VAL A 534 4.86 18.39 14.42
CA VAL A 534 4.51 19.28 13.29
C VAL A 534 4.20 20.70 13.78
N ILE A 535 3.57 20.85 14.95
CA ILE A 535 3.31 22.16 15.59
C ILE A 535 4.65 22.82 15.98
N ASP A 536 5.55 22.09 16.62
CA ASP A 536 6.85 22.60 17.09
C ASP A 536 7.75 23.02 15.93
N GLN A 537 7.61 22.40 14.75
CA GLN A 537 8.24 22.86 13.52
C GLN A 537 7.64 24.16 12.97
N GLY A 538 6.57 24.67 13.56
CA GLY A 538 5.84 25.85 13.07
C GLY A 538 5.04 25.63 11.80
N ILE A 539 4.91 24.37 11.35
CA ILE A 539 4.20 23.99 10.12
C ILE A 539 2.69 24.03 10.33
N ALA A 540 2.20 23.44 11.42
CA ALA A 540 0.77 23.37 11.70
C ALA A 540 0.30 24.50 12.63
N ASP A 541 -0.91 25.01 12.35
CA ASP A 541 -1.66 25.84 13.25
C ASP A 541 -2.35 24.98 14.33
N PRO A 542 -2.01 25.09 15.61
CA PRO A 542 -2.56 24.25 16.67
C PRO A 542 -4.07 24.37 16.84
N LYS A 543 -4.71 25.39 16.26
CA LYS A 543 -6.15 25.59 16.30
C LYS A 543 -6.91 24.97 15.12
N ARG A 544 -6.17 24.54 14.09
CA ARG A 544 -6.76 24.02 12.85
C ARG A 544 -6.26 22.63 12.52
N ILE A 545 -6.40 21.70 13.46
CA ILE A 545 -5.98 20.31 13.33
C ILE A 545 -7.22 19.43 13.23
N GLY A 546 -7.34 18.67 12.14
CA GLY A 546 -8.31 17.62 11.96
C GLY A 546 -7.66 16.24 12.03
N ILE A 547 -8.45 15.22 12.32
CA ILE A 547 -8.02 13.82 12.27
C ILE A 547 -8.99 13.02 11.42
N TYR A 548 -8.45 12.21 10.53
CA TYR A 548 -9.20 11.35 9.62
C TYR A 548 -8.51 10.02 9.42
N GLY A 549 -9.23 8.93 9.59
CA GLY A 549 -8.69 7.60 9.32
C GLY A 549 -9.78 6.57 9.10
N ALA A 550 -9.39 5.45 8.48
CA ALA A 550 -10.26 4.33 8.18
C ALA A 550 -9.90 3.10 9.03
N SER A 551 -10.91 2.29 9.40
CA SER A 551 -10.72 1.04 10.14
C SER A 551 -10.05 1.29 11.51
N PHE A 552 -8.88 0.71 11.77
CA PHE A 552 -8.09 1.09 12.95
C PHE A 552 -7.77 2.61 12.97
N GLY A 553 -7.54 3.23 11.80
CA GLY A 553 -7.38 4.69 11.69
C GLY A 553 -8.64 5.45 12.13
N GLY A 554 -9.83 4.89 11.89
CA GLY A 554 -11.09 5.39 12.43
C GLY A 554 -11.19 5.23 13.95
N TYR A 555 -10.76 4.10 14.50
CA TYR A 555 -10.57 3.94 15.93
C TYR A 555 -9.62 5.00 16.50
N ALA A 556 -8.47 5.19 15.90
CA ALA A 556 -7.50 6.20 16.33
C ALA A 556 -8.07 7.63 16.27
N THR A 557 -8.94 7.90 15.29
CA THR A 557 -9.69 9.14 15.18
C THR A 557 -10.64 9.32 16.39
N LEU A 558 -11.46 8.32 16.67
CA LEU A 558 -12.36 8.35 17.83
C LEU A 558 -11.60 8.42 19.16
N ALA A 559 -10.52 7.64 19.30
CA ALA A 559 -9.66 7.70 20.49
C ALA A 559 -9.00 9.08 20.65
N GLY A 560 -8.56 9.71 19.56
CA GLY A 560 -7.98 11.04 19.55
C GLY A 560 -8.94 12.08 20.13
N ILE A 561 -10.16 12.13 19.64
CA ILE A 561 -11.17 13.11 20.12
C ILE A 561 -11.74 12.76 21.50
N THR A 562 -11.53 11.53 21.97
CA THR A 562 -11.94 11.09 23.30
C THR A 562 -10.89 11.41 24.37
N TYR A 563 -9.61 11.05 24.09
CA TYR A 563 -8.53 11.12 25.09
C TYR A 563 -7.71 12.41 25.00
N THR A 564 -7.77 13.10 23.87
CA THR A 564 -7.20 14.46 23.68
C THR A 564 -8.29 15.41 23.11
N PRO A 565 -9.37 15.65 23.87
CA PRO A 565 -10.59 16.30 23.35
C PRO A 565 -10.40 17.76 22.91
N ASP A 566 -9.31 18.39 23.30
CA ASP A 566 -9.01 19.79 22.96
C ASP A 566 -7.98 19.93 21.82
N LEU A 567 -7.45 18.79 21.30
CA LEU A 567 -6.42 18.81 20.27
C LEU A 567 -6.97 18.98 18.86
N TYR A 568 -8.11 18.40 18.58
CA TYR A 568 -8.69 18.34 17.23
C TYR A 568 -9.92 19.24 17.10
N ALA A 569 -9.98 20.00 16.04
CA ALA A 569 -11.09 20.88 15.71
C ALA A 569 -12.16 20.19 14.83
N ALA A 570 -11.82 19.09 14.17
CA ALA A 570 -12.72 18.25 13.38
C ALA A 570 -12.21 16.81 13.33
N ALA A 571 -13.11 15.85 13.18
CA ALA A 571 -12.79 14.45 13.08
C ALA A 571 -13.68 13.74 12.04
N VAL A 572 -13.07 12.82 11.29
CA VAL A 572 -13.79 11.96 10.33
C VAL A 572 -13.45 10.51 10.63
N ASP A 573 -14.45 9.78 11.09
CA ASP A 573 -14.38 8.34 11.36
C ASP A 573 -14.92 7.57 10.15
N TYR A 574 -14.05 6.80 9.51
CA TYR A 574 -14.42 5.99 8.37
C TYR A 574 -14.30 4.50 8.73
N VAL A 575 -15.43 3.81 8.82
CA VAL A 575 -15.54 2.38 9.20
C VAL A 575 -14.72 2.03 10.45
N GLY A 576 -14.73 2.91 11.46
CA GLY A 576 -13.88 2.80 12.66
C GLY A 576 -14.54 2.01 13.78
N ILE A 577 -13.70 1.58 14.72
CA ILE A 577 -14.08 0.82 15.90
C ILE A 577 -14.40 1.79 17.04
N SER A 578 -15.58 1.72 17.61
CA SER A 578 -15.97 2.50 18.80
C SER A 578 -15.95 1.71 20.09
N ASN A 579 -16.10 0.38 19.97
CA ASN A 579 -16.23 -0.55 21.10
C ASN A 579 -15.42 -1.82 20.83
N ILE A 580 -14.29 -1.98 21.51
CA ILE A 580 -13.39 -3.12 21.30
C ILE A 580 -14.06 -4.45 21.67
N PHE A 581 -14.99 -4.47 22.64
CA PHE A 581 -15.72 -5.69 23.00
C PHE A 581 -16.57 -6.19 21.84
N THR A 582 -17.33 -5.30 21.19
CA THR A 582 -18.17 -5.67 20.05
C THR A 582 -17.34 -6.05 18.84
N LEU A 583 -16.21 -5.37 18.60
CA LEU A 583 -15.26 -5.78 17.57
C LEU A 583 -14.81 -7.23 17.76
N LEU A 584 -14.29 -7.57 18.94
CA LEU A 584 -13.77 -8.91 19.25
C LEU A 584 -14.86 -10.00 19.21
N ASN A 585 -16.11 -9.63 19.50
CA ASN A 585 -17.25 -10.54 19.45
C ASN A 585 -17.84 -10.72 18.05
N THR A 586 -17.55 -9.83 17.12
CA THR A 586 -18.13 -9.81 15.75
C THR A 586 -17.10 -10.03 14.65
N ILE A 587 -15.91 -10.52 14.98
CA ILE A 587 -14.92 -10.88 13.96
C ILE A 587 -15.50 -11.90 12.99
N PRO A 588 -15.16 -11.81 11.68
CA PRO A 588 -15.64 -12.79 10.70
C PRO A 588 -15.25 -14.22 11.11
N PRO A 589 -16.07 -15.22 10.81
CA PRO A 589 -15.78 -16.62 11.15
C PRO A 589 -14.39 -17.09 10.69
N TYR A 590 -13.95 -16.69 9.52
CA TYR A 590 -12.65 -17.03 8.94
C TYR A 590 -11.43 -16.35 9.61
N TRP A 591 -11.65 -15.47 10.62
CA TRP A 591 -10.61 -14.95 11.51
C TRP A 591 -10.56 -15.67 12.87
N GLU A 592 -11.36 -16.71 13.07
CA GLU A 592 -11.43 -17.43 14.34
C GLU A 592 -10.08 -17.99 14.78
N THR A 593 -9.27 -18.48 13.84
CA THR A 593 -7.90 -18.98 14.12
C THR A 593 -6.96 -17.91 14.67
N ALA A 594 -7.24 -16.64 14.42
CA ALA A 594 -6.47 -15.50 14.93
C ALA A 594 -7.02 -14.92 16.25
N ARG A 595 -8.12 -15.43 16.79
CA ARG A 595 -8.81 -14.86 17.95
C ARG A 595 -7.90 -14.69 19.18
N LYS A 596 -7.11 -15.71 19.50
CA LYS A 596 -6.17 -15.62 20.63
C LYS A 596 -5.10 -14.56 20.40
N GLN A 597 -4.60 -14.41 19.15
CA GLN A 597 -3.65 -13.35 18.80
C GLN A 597 -4.26 -11.97 18.99
N TYR A 598 -5.54 -11.78 18.64
CA TYR A 598 -6.24 -10.53 18.95
C TYR A 598 -6.32 -10.27 20.45
N TYR A 599 -6.59 -11.31 21.26
CA TYR A 599 -6.59 -11.16 22.72
C TYR A 599 -5.22 -10.78 23.28
N GLU A 600 -4.13 -11.37 22.77
CA GLU A 600 -2.76 -11.02 23.17
C GLU A 600 -2.39 -9.59 22.73
N ARG A 601 -2.77 -9.20 21.54
CA ARG A 601 -2.37 -7.91 20.96
C ARG A 601 -3.27 -6.75 21.34
N ILE A 602 -4.57 -6.99 21.55
CA ILE A 602 -5.56 -5.95 21.85
C ILE A 602 -5.93 -6.01 23.33
N GLY A 603 -6.30 -7.20 23.81
CA GLY A 603 -6.74 -7.50 25.17
C GLY A 603 -7.85 -8.55 25.19
N HIS A 604 -7.90 -9.32 26.26
CA HIS A 604 -8.90 -10.37 26.44
C HIS A 604 -10.20 -9.78 27.02
N PRO A 605 -11.37 -10.05 26.41
CA PRO A 605 -12.64 -9.43 26.84
C PRO A 605 -13.01 -9.66 28.33
N GLU A 606 -12.60 -10.79 28.90
CA GLU A 606 -12.89 -11.12 30.31
C GLU A 606 -11.74 -10.72 31.23
N ASN A 607 -10.48 -11.00 30.85
CA ASN A 607 -9.32 -10.81 31.71
C ASN A 607 -8.81 -9.36 31.73
N ASP A 608 -8.96 -8.64 30.59
CA ASP A 608 -8.50 -7.26 30.40
C ASP A 608 -9.68 -6.28 30.30
N LYS A 609 -10.80 -6.57 31.00
CA LYS A 609 -12.03 -5.82 30.90
C LYS A 609 -11.86 -4.32 31.20
N GLU A 610 -11.07 -3.98 32.20
CA GLU A 610 -10.83 -2.58 32.57
C GLU A 610 -10.03 -1.86 31.47
N LEU A 611 -9.00 -2.52 30.91
CA LEU A 611 -8.21 -2.00 29.79
C LEU A 611 -9.11 -1.73 28.58
N LEU A 612 -9.91 -2.71 28.17
CA LEU A 612 -10.76 -2.59 26.99
C LEU A 612 -11.89 -1.56 27.18
N THR A 613 -12.42 -1.43 28.40
CA THR A 613 -13.39 -0.39 28.72
C THR A 613 -12.74 1.00 28.61
N ALA A 614 -11.54 1.17 29.18
CA ALA A 614 -10.80 2.42 29.12
C ALA A 614 -10.39 2.78 27.67
N ALA A 615 -10.11 1.78 26.84
CA ALA A 615 -9.68 1.97 25.45
C ALA A 615 -10.82 2.08 24.44
N SER A 616 -12.07 1.84 24.83
CA SER A 616 -13.23 1.91 23.92
C SER A 616 -13.90 3.28 23.97
N PRO A 617 -13.80 4.08 22.90
CA PRO A 617 -14.32 5.46 22.86
C PRO A 617 -15.81 5.59 23.23
N VAL A 618 -16.64 4.62 22.89
CA VAL A 618 -18.08 4.66 23.15
C VAL A 618 -18.42 4.82 24.65
N PHE A 619 -17.60 4.25 25.56
CA PHE A 619 -17.82 4.38 26.99
C PHE A 619 -17.39 5.73 27.57
N HIS A 620 -16.73 6.55 26.76
CA HIS A 620 -16.21 7.87 27.12
C HIS A 620 -16.72 8.96 26.18
N ALA A 621 -17.86 8.71 25.54
CA ALA A 621 -18.48 9.65 24.60
C ALA A 621 -18.80 11.01 25.26
N ASP A 622 -18.95 11.04 26.60
CA ASP A 622 -19.11 12.27 27.38
C ASP A 622 -17.93 13.24 27.29
N LYS A 623 -16.75 12.75 26.95
CA LYS A 623 -15.53 13.57 26.77
C LYS A 623 -15.42 14.17 25.37
N ILE A 624 -16.17 13.68 24.40
CA ILE A 624 -16.08 14.11 23.01
C ILE A 624 -16.73 15.49 22.84
N LYS A 625 -15.94 16.46 22.40
CA LYS A 625 -16.35 17.83 22.10
C LYS A 625 -16.20 18.15 20.61
N THR A 626 -15.33 17.45 19.94
CA THR A 626 -14.95 17.67 18.55
C THR A 626 -16.12 17.33 17.62
N PRO A 627 -16.48 18.18 16.65
CA PRO A 627 -17.39 17.83 15.57
C PRO A 627 -16.94 16.56 14.84
N LEU A 628 -17.87 15.65 14.59
CA LEU A 628 -17.60 14.32 14.05
C LEU A 628 -18.47 14.01 12.83
N PHE A 629 -17.84 13.53 11.76
CA PHE A 629 -18.48 12.88 10.63
C PHE A 629 -18.14 11.38 10.64
N VAL A 630 -19.15 10.52 10.53
CA VAL A 630 -19.01 9.05 10.51
C VAL A 630 -19.47 8.50 9.17
N ALA A 631 -18.68 7.63 8.56
CA ALA A 631 -19.05 6.93 7.33
C ALA A 631 -18.87 5.42 7.47
N GLN A 632 -19.84 4.63 6.97
CA GLN A 632 -19.90 3.19 7.16
C GLN A 632 -20.51 2.46 5.96
N GLY A 633 -19.94 1.32 5.58
CA GLY A 633 -20.54 0.34 4.69
C GLY A 633 -21.49 -0.59 5.48
N ALA A 634 -22.71 -0.79 4.97
CA ALA A 634 -23.72 -1.59 5.66
C ALA A 634 -23.39 -3.09 5.71
N ASN A 635 -22.59 -3.56 4.71
CA ASN A 635 -22.21 -4.96 4.56
C ASN A 635 -20.79 -5.25 5.08
N ASP A 636 -20.19 -4.35 5.86
CA ASP A 636 -18.83 -4.49 6.36
C ASP A 636 -18.68 -5.72 7.27
N PRO A 637 -17.92 -6.76 6.84
CA PRO A 637 -17.75 -7.98 7.62
C PRO A 637 -16.64 -7.86 8.68
N ARG A 638 -15.74 -6.86 8.56
CA ARG A 638 -14.56 -6.69 9.41
C ARG A 638 -14.84 -5.80 10.59
N VAL A 639 -15.44 -4.64 10.33
CA VAL A 639 -15.90 -3.69 11.33
C VAL A 639 -17.40 -3.51 11.15
N ASN A 640 -18.15 -4.24 11.95
CA ASN A 640 -19.60 -4.28 11.82
C ASN A 640 -20.21 -2.88 11.94
N LYS A 641 -21.26 -2.60 11.15
CA LYS A 641 -22.01 -1.34 11.17
C LYS A 641 -22.40 -0.88 12.57
N ALA A 642 -22.64 -1.83 13.48
CA ALA A 642 -22.95 -1.54 14.87
C ALA A 642 -21.87 -0.72 15.60
N GLU A 643 -20.61 -0.75 15.15
CA GLU A 643 -19.55 0.09 15.71
C GLU A 643 -19.85 1.58 15.47
N SER A 644 -20.26 1.94 14.26
CA SER A 644 -20.66 3.30 13.92
C SER A 644 -21.99 3.68 14.61
N ASP A 645 -22.97 2.77 14.62
CA ASP A 645 -24.27 3.03 15.26
C ASP A 645 -24.12 3.36 16.75
N GLN A 646 -23.29 2.60 17.49
CA GLN A 646 -23.06 2.80 18.93
C GLN A 646 -22.53 4.21 19.25
N ILE A 647 -21.52 4.68 18.53
CA ILE A 647 -20.92 5.99 18.82
C ILE A 647 -21.84 7.12 18.40
N VAL A 648 -22.55 6.99 17.29
CA VAL A 648 -23.53 7.98 16.80
C VAL A 648 -24.68 8.10 17.78
N GLU A 649 -25.23 7.00 18.26
CA GLU A 649 -26.30 6.98 19.25
C GLU A 649 -25.87 7.60 20.59
N ALA A 650 -24.66 7.24 21.07
CA ALA A 650 -24.12 7.78 22.33
C ALA A 650 -23.94 9.30 22.28
N LEU A 651 -23.50 9.84 21.14
CA LEU A 651 -23.31 11.28 20.96
C LEU A 651 -24.67 12.01 20.79
N ARG A 652 -25.58 11.48 19.99
CA ARG A 652 -26.93 12.06 19.79
C ARG A 652 -27.73 12.08 21.06
N ALA A 653 -27.61 11.06 21.93
CA ALA A 653 -28.26 11.03 23.25
C ALA A 653 -27.82 12.21 24.16
N ARG A 654 -26.66 12.79 23.90
CA ARG A 654 -26.13 13.99 24.57
C ARG A 654 -26.49 15.30 23.85
N GLY A 655 -27.29 15.24 22.78
CA GLY A 655 -27.63 16.40 21.97
C GLY A 655 -26.48 16.86 21.03
N VAL A 656 -25.47 16.02 20.78
CA VAL A 656 -24.43 16.28 19.79
C VAL A 656 -24.96 15.91 18.42
N ASP A 657 -24.91 16.85 17.48
CA ASP A 657 -25.23 16.59 16.08
C ASP A 657 -24.06 15.91 15.41
N VAL A 658 -24.26 14.67 14.95
CA VAL A 658 -23.27 13.87 14.27
C VAL A 658 -23.74 13.60 12.86
N GLU A 659 -22.97 14.05 11.88
CA GLU A 659 -23.18 13.71 10.48
C GLU A 659 -22.81 12.23 10.26
N CYS A 660 -23.69 11.46 9.63
CA CYS A 660 -23.49 10.03 9.41
C CYS A 660 -23.89 9.63 7.98
N MET A 661 -22.99 8.93 7.28
CA MET A 661 -23.21 8.38 5.94
C MET A 661 -23.14 6.88 5.97
N VAL A 662 -24.20 6.18 5.58
CA VAL A 662 -24.22 4.72 5.42
C VAL A 662 -24.50 4.36 3.97
N LYS A 663 -23.75 3.42 3.41
CA LYS A 663 -23.94 2.91 2.05
C LYS A 663 -24.32 1.43 2.07
N ASP A 664 -25.54 1.11 1.58
CA ASP A 664 -26.13 -0.22 1.64
C ASP A 664 -25.44 -1.24 0.71
N ASN A 665 -24.74 -0.77 -0.30
CA ASN A 665 -24.03 -1.57 -1.30
C ASN A 665 -22.50 -1.57 -1.10
N GLU A 666 -22.03 -1.24 0.11
CA GLU A 666 -20.61 -1.20 0.44
C GLU A 666 -20.26 -2.08 1.65
N GLY A 667 -19.02 -2.61 1.62
CA GLY A 667 -18.41 -3.34 2.71
C GLY A 667 -17.38 -2.50 3.48
N HIS A 668 -16.20 -3.09 3.71
CA HIS A 668 -15.10 -2.42 4.41
C HIS A 668 -14.43 -1.41 3.49
N VAL A 669 -14.71 -0.13 3.70
CA VAL A 669 -14.47 1.05 2.85
C VAL A 669 -15.29 1.05 1.54
N PHE A 670 -15.46 2.23 0.92
CA PHE A 670 -16.29 2.39 -0.29
C PHE A 670 -15.47 2.09 -1.54
N GLN A 671 -15.84 1.04 -2.24
CA GLN A 671 -15.19 0.61 -3.46
C GLN A 671 -15.89 1.15 -4.71
N ASN A 672 -17.21 1.37 -4.66
CA ASN A 672 -17.94 1.91 -5.77
C ASN A 672 -17.58 3.39 -5.99
N GLU A 673 -17.25 3.76 -7.22
CA GLU A 673 -16.73 5.09 -7.58
C GLU A 673 -17.66 6.21 -7.13
N GLU A 674 -18.97 6.08 -7.36
CA GLU A 674 -19.98 7.04 -6.99
C GLU A 674 -20.05 7.28 -5.47
N ASN A 675 -19.98 6.21 -4.67
CA ASN A 675 -20.00 6.29 -3.21
C ASN A 675 -18.71 6.92 -2.67
N ARG A 676 -17.58 6.59 -3.29
CA ARG A 676 -16.27 7.14 -2.93
C ARG A 676 -16.21 8.64 -3.22
N ILE A 677 -16.68 9.09 -4.38
CA ILE A 677 -16.73 10.51 -4.74
C ILE A 677 -17.66 11.27 -3.78
N GLU A 678 -18.83 10.72 -3.47
CA GLU A 678 -19.77 11.35 -2.52
C GLU A 678 -19.17 11.47 -1.11
N PHE A 679 -18.48 10.41 -0.63
CA PHE A 679 -17.81 10.42 0.67
C PHE A 679 -16.76 11.54 0.76
N TYR A 680 -15.84 11.63 -0.20
CA TYR A 680 -14.80 12.64 -0.16
C TYR A 680 -15.30 14.07 -0.35
N ASN A 681 -16.35 14.28 -1.14
CA ASN A 681 -17.03 15.57 -1.23
C ASN A 681 -17.64 15.99 0.13
N THR A 682 -18.32 15.06 0.81
CA THR A 682 -18.91 15.30 2.12
C THR A 682 -17.85 15.57 3.17
N MET A 683 -16.79 14.74 3.18
CA MET A 683 -15.66 14.89 4.10
C MET A 683 -14.99 16.27 3.95
N LEU A 684 -14.68 16.70 2.71
CA LEU A 684 -14.07 18.00 2.49
C LEU A 684 -14.94 19.15 2.93
N LYS A 685 -16.24 19.12 2.59
CA LYS A 685 -17.20 20.13 3.05
C LYS A 685 -17.25 20.23 4.57
N PHE A 686 -17.24 19.09 5.23
CA PHE A 686 -17.20 19.01 6.70
C PHE A 686 -15.89 19.59 7.25
N LEU A 687 -14.75 19.13 6.78
CA LEU A 687 -13.42 19.60 7.23
C LEU A 687 -13.24 21.10 6.98
N ASP A 688 -13.59 21.59 5.81
CA ASP A 688 -13.46 23.00 5.44
C ASP A 688 -14.30 23.90 6.34
N SER A 689 -15.50 23.45 6.71
CA SER A 689 -16.39 24.22 7.60
C SER A 689 -15.85 24.40 9.02
N HIS A 690 -14.94 23.54 9.47
CA HIS A 690 -14.35 23.58 10.81
C HIS A 690 -12.90 24.07 10.84
N LEU A 691 -12.12 23.84 9.79
CA LEU A 691 -10.67 24.06 9.76
C LEU A 691 -10.23 25.29 8.94
N LYS A 692 -11.12 25.89 8.13
CA LYS A 692 -10.83 27.05 7.28
C LYS A 692 -11.58 28.31 7.68
N LYS A 693 -12.02 28.39 8.93
CA LYS A 693 -12.68 29.59 9.48
C LYS A 693 -11.66 30.65 9.87
#